data_3b6cb01cc0aa72588d5c71cfd901ec08
#
_entry.id   3b6cb01cc0aa72588d5c71cfd901ec08
#
_cell.length_a   1.000
_cell.length_b   1.000
_cell.length_c   1.000
_cell.angle_alpha   90.00
_cell.angle_beta   90.00
_cell.angle_gamma   90.00
#
_symmetry.space_group_name_H-M   'P 1'
#
loop_
_entity.id
_entity.type
_entity.pdbx_description
1 polymer ?
#
loop_
_entity_poly.entity_id
_entity_poly.type
_entity_poly.pdbx_seq_one_letter_code
_entity_poly.pdbx_strand_id
1 'polypeptide(L)'
;MKILSIHDLATIRKRAEHNLSLREESNEKVTEKCYGLASGAQHLQILICGGTGCKASSSQGITDNLLKAIKKNEITDKVEVITVGCFGFCEKGPIVKIIPDNTFYTQVTPEDAEEIINEHIIGGRRIERLLYVDPKTEHTVSDSKHMDFYRKQLRIALRNCGFIDPENIEEYIAREGYFALADCLLNKKPTDVIDIIKRSGLRGRGGGGFPTGLKWEFANKQQSDVKYVVCNADEGDPGAFMDRSIMEGDPHSIVEAMCVCGYSIGSTKGLVYIRAEYPLAINRLKTAIIQAREYGLLGDHILGTDFSFDIEIRYGAGAFVCGEETALIHSMEGKRGEPTLKPPFPAESGYLGKPTNVNNVETLANIPIILTKGADWFATIGTERSKGTKVFALAGKINNVGLIEVPMGTTLREVIYEIGGGIKGGKKFKAVQTGGPSGGCLTEKHLDTPIDFDNLLSAGSMMGSGGMLVMDEDDCMVSVARFYLDFTVEESCGKCTPCRIGNKRLLELLNKITEGKGTEKDLDTLATLGQVIKDTALCGLGQTSPNPVLSTLDNFYDEYMEHVRDKTCRSKQCKSLLTYTISPERCIGCHLCAKNCPADAISGLVRKPHVIAPDKCIKCGMCMARCKFNAILVC
;
A
#
# COMPACT_ATOMS: atom_id res chain seq x y z
N MET A 1 -29.04 -7.27 18.88
CA MET A 1 -29.25 -8.72 19.21
C MET A 1 -27.87 -9.28 19.58
N LYS A 2 -27.71 -9.86 20.76
CA LYS A 2 -26.41 -10.49 21.12
C LYS A 2 -26.32 -11.87 20.50
N ILE A 3 -25.20 -12.17 19.87
CA ILE A 3 -24.86 -13.47 19.30
C ILE A 3 -24.32 -14.36 20.43
N LEU A 4 -24.96 -15.49 20.68
CA LEU A 4 -24.57 -16.44 21.72
C LEU A 4 -24.18 -17.81 21.17
N SER A 5 -24.36 -18.02 19.86
CA SER A 5 -24.13 -19.31 19.23
C SER A 5 -23.77 -19.18 17.74
N ILE A 6 -23.22 -20.25 17.16
CA ILE A 6 -23.02 -20.37 15.70
C ILE A 6 -24.36 -20.28 14.96
N HIS A 7 -25.46 -20.73 15.57
CA HIS A 7 -26.78 -20.65 14.98
C HIS A 7 -27.24 -19.20 14.79
N ASP A 8 -26.94 -18.32 15.73
CA ASP A 8 -27.26 -16.89 15.61
C ASP A 8 -26.47 -16.25 14.47
N LEU A 9 -25.17 -16.58 14.32
CA LEU A 9 -24.34 -16.16 13.18
C LEU A 9 -24.94 -16.67 11.86
N ALA A 10 -25.34 -17.95 11.79
CA ALA A 10 -25.95 -18.52 10.60
C ALA A 10 -27.28 -17.84 10.22
N THR A 11 -28.06 -17.42 11.23
CA THR A 11 -29.32 -16.69 11.02
C THR A 11 -29.08 -15.32 10.44
N ILE A 12 -28.10 -14.57 10.98
CA ILE A 12 -27.70 -13.26 10.45
C ILE A 12 -27.15 -13.43 9.04
N ARG A 13 -26.25 -14.40 8.82
CA ARG A 13 -25.70 -14.72 7.51
C ARG A 13 -26.82 -14.90 6.47
N LYS A 14 -27.79 -15.77 6.72
CA LYS A 14 -28.90 -16.04 5.81
C LYS A 14 -29.73 -14.78 5.49
N ARG A 15 -29.91 -13.89 6.48
CA ARG A 15 -30.62 -12.62 6.28
C ARG A 15 -29.83 -11.65 5.39
N ALA A 16 -28.54 -11.51 5.63
CA ALA A 16 -27.69 -10.57 4.94
C ALA A 16 -27.17 -11.10 3.58
N GLU A 17 -27.14 -12.43 3.37
CA GLU A 17 -26.79 -13.04 2.07
C GLU A 17 -27.68 -12.51 0.93
N HIS A 18 -28.95 -12.21 1.19
CA HIS A 18 -29.84 -11.66 0.16
C HIS A 18 -29.30 -10.34 -0.44
N ASN A 19 -28.71 -9.47 0.38
CA ASN A 19 -28.12 -8.20 -0.06
C ASN A 19 -26.82 -8.40 -0.86
N LEU A 20 -26.08 -9.48 -0.58
CA LEU A 20 -24.82 -9.82 -1.24
C LEU A 20 -25.01 -10.71 -2.48
N SER A 21 -26.11 -11.43 -2.58
CA SER A 21 -26.38 -12.38 -3.68
C SER A 21 -26.28 -11.72 -5.06
N LEU A 22 -26.80 -10.50 -5.21
CA LEU A 22 -26.67 -9.73 -6.44
C LEU A 22 -25.20 -9.47 -6.83
N ARG A 23 -24.31 -9.28 -5.84
CA ARG A 23 -22.88 -9.06 -6.06
C ARG A 23 -22.14 -10.36 -6.39
N GLU A 24 -22.64 -11.52 -5.93
CA GLU A 24 -22.08 -12.86 -6.15
C GLU A 24 -22.60 -13.52 -7.42
N GLU A 25 -23.92 -13.46 -7.69
CA GLU A 25 -24.56 -14.05 -8.88
C GLU A 25 -24.14 -13.37 -10.19
N SER A 26 -23.64 -12.14 -10.10
CA SER A 26 -23.07 -11.43 -11.25
C SER A 26 -21.90 -12.21 -11.91
N ASN A 27 -21.62 -13.43 -11.45
CA ASN A 27 -20.38 -14.16 -11.75
C ASN A 27 -20.38 -15.00 -13.03
N GLU A 28 -21.52 -15.42 -13.61
CA GLU A 28 -21.44 -16.39 -14.73
C GLU A 28 -22.39 -16.20 -15.90
N LYS A 29 -23.48 -15.45 -15.77
CA LYS A 29 -24.54 -15.41 -16.81
C LYS A 29 -24.86 -14.05 -17.42
N VAL A 30 -24.26 -12.96 -16.93
CA VAL A 30 -24.74 -11.58 -17.16
C VAL A 30 -23.81 -10.69 -18.00
N THR A 31 -22.69 -11.19 -18.47
CA THR A 31 -21.56 -10.39 -18.98
C THR A 31 -21.76 -9.67 -20.33
N GLU A 32 -22.74 -10.03 -21.14
CA GLU A 32 -22.91 -9.42 -22.48
C GLU A 32 -23.96 -8.30 -22.53
N LYS A 33 -24.89 -8.24 -21.59
CA LYS A 33 -25.98 -7.25 -21.59
C LYS A 33 -25.78 -6.20 -20.50
N CYS A 34 -26.06 -4.95 -20.82
CA CYS A 34 -26.21 -3.89 -19.83
C CYS A 34 -27.61 -4.00 -19.20
N TYR A 35 -27.63 -3.98 -17.86
CA TYR A 35 -28.89 -4.10 -17.11
C TYR A 35 -29.34 -2.75 -16.58
N GLY A 36 -30.52 -2.31 -16.96
CA GLY A 36 -31.17 -1.14 -16.40
C GLY A 36 -32.63 -1.45 -16.12
N LEU A 37 -33.35 -0.51 -15.51
CA LEU A 37 -34.79 -0.66 -15.21
C LEU A 37 -35.62 -0.86 -16.49
N ALA A 38 -35.25 -0.18 -17.57
CA ALA A 38 -35.89 -0.36 -18.88
C ALA A 38 -35.69 -1.75 -19.49
N SER A 39 -34.61 -2.44 -19.13
CA SER A 39 -34.36 -3.84 -19.57
C SER A 39 -34.88 -4.89 -18.62
N GLY A 40 -35.68 -4.50 -17.60
CA GLY A 40 -36.38 -5.40 -16.68
C GLY A 40 -35.62 -5.73 -15.39
N ALA A 41 -34.56 -5.02 -15.04
CA ALA A 41 -33.93 -5.16 -13.75
C ALA A 41 -34.92 -4.75 -12.63
N GLN A 42 -35.07 -5.60 -11.62
CA GLN A 42 -35.95 -5.32 -10.48
C GLN A 42 -35.26 -4.56 -9.38
N HIS A 43 -33.95 -4.84 -9.17
CA HIS A 43 -33.12 -4.19 -8.18
C HIS A 43 -31.69 -4.03 -8.70
N LEU A 44 -31.08 -2.87 -8.43
CA LEU A 44 -29.72 -2.52 -8.84
C LEU A 44 -28.93 -1.97 -7.66
N GLN A 45 -27.65 -2.28 -7.59
CA GLN A 45 -26.75 -1.70 -6.60
C GLN A 45 -25.64 -0.88 -7.30
N ILE A 46 -25.36 0.28 -6.75
CA ILE A 46 -24.25 1.16 -7.17
C ILE A 46 -23.19 1.15 -6.08
N LEU A 47 -22.08 0.45 -6.32
CA LEU A 47 -20.97 0.39 -5.39
C LEU A 47 -19.98 1.52 -5.69
N ILE A 48 -19.69 2.34 -4.68
CA ILE A 48 -18.77 3.49 -4.81
C ILE A 48 -17.53 3.25 -3.97
N CYS A 49 -16.35 3.49 -4.54
CA CYS A 49 -15.10 3.41 -3.80
C CYS A 49 -15.04 4.46 -2.70
N GLY A 50 -15.04 4.00 -1.45
CA GLY A 50 -14.95 4.84 -0.24
C GLY A 50 -13.56 4.87 0.38
N GLY A 51 -12.50 4.44 -0.32
CA GLY A 51 -11.13 4.55 0.17
C GLY A 51 -10.63 5.99 0.18
N THR A 52 -9.63 6.29 1.02
CA THR A 52 -9.10 7.65 1.25
C THR A 52 -8.76 8.38 -0.05
N GLY A 53 -8.11 7.73 -1.04
CA GLY A 53 -7.75 8.36 -2.32
C GLY A 53 -8.98 8.82 -3.12
N CYS A 54 -10.02 7.98 -3.22
CA CYS A 54 -11.26 8.32 -3.91
C CYS A 54 -12.07 9.37 -3.16
N LYS A 55 -12.06 9.36 -1.81
CA LYS A 55 -12.67 10.44 -1.00
C LYS A 55 -11.99 11.78 -1.24
N ALA A 56 -10.67 11.81 -1.34
CA ALA A 56 -9.91 13.01 -1.69
C ALA A 56 -10.25 13.53 -3.11
N SER A 57 -10.67 12.62 -4.02
CA SER A 57 -11.13 12.92 -5.38
C SER A 57 -12.66 13.02 -5.49
N SER A 58 -13.34 13.45 -4.43
CA SER A 58 -14.78 13.78 -4.38
C SER A 58 -15.74 12.59 -4.54
N SER A 59 -15.37 11.35 -4.15
CA SER A 59 -16.32 10.22 -4.20
C SER A 59 -17.57 10.44 -3.33
N GLN A 60 -17.48 11.23 -2.25
CA GLN A 60 -18.65 11.62 -1.46
C GLN A 60 -19.63 12.49 -2.29
N GLY A 61 -19.12 13.43 -3.08
CA GLY A 61 -19.93 14.25 -3.98
C GLY A 61 -20.64 13.40 -5.05
N ILE A 62 -19.98 12.33 -5.53
CA ILE A 62 -20.62 11.34 -6.44
C ILE A 62 -21.79 10.67 -5.73
N THR A 63 -21.58 10.17 -4.50
CA THR A 63 -22.62 9.54 -3.69
C THR A 63 -23.83 10.46 -3.49
N ASP A 64 -23.58 11.70 -3.06
CA ASP A 64 -24.61 12.69 -2.80
C ASP A 64 -25.44 13.02 -4.05
N ASN A 65 -24.78 13.15 -5.21
CA ASN A 65 -25.46 13.46 -6.46
C ASN A 65 -26.23 12.26 -7.04
N LEU A 66 -25.71 11.03 -6.89
CA LEU A 66 -26.43 9.81 -7.24
C LEU A 66 -27.71 9.69 -6.41
N LEU A 67 -27.65 9.88 -5.09
CA LEU A 67 -28.83 9.84 -4.22
C LEU A 67 -29.88 10.91 -4.58
N LYS A 68 -29.42 12.13 -4.94
CA LYS A 68 -30.33 13.18 -5.44
C LYS A 68 -31.00 12.78 -6.76
N ALA A 69 -30.24 12.22 -7.70
CA ALA A 69 -30.77 11.80 -9.00
C ALA A 69 -31.73 10.61 -8.86
N ILE A 70 -31.44 9.64 -7.98
CA ILE A 70 -32.35 8.52 -7.64
C ILE A 70 -33.67 9.04 -7.09
N LYS A 71 -33.62 9.99 -6.14
CA LYS A 71 -34.81 10.60 -5.55
C LYS A 71 -35.62 11.40 -6.59
N LYS A 72 -34.93 12.17 -7.45
CA LYS A 72 -35.57 12.96 -8.54
C LYS A 72 -36.33 12.08 -9.52
N ASN A 73 -35.86 10.86 -9.80
CA ASN A 73 -36.46 9.91 -10.73
C ASN A 73 -37.42 8.91 -10.04
N GLU A 74 -37.69 9.04 -8.73
CA GLU A 74 -38.60 8.19 -7.96
C GLU A 74 -38.29 6.68 -8.03
N ILE A 75 -36.99 6.32 -8.00
CA ILE A 75 -36.49 4.94 -8.09
C ILE A 75 -35.76 4.46 -6.82
N THR A 76 -36.04 5.09 -5.69
CA THR A 76 -35.38 4.81 -4.39
C THR A 76 -35.60 3.38 -3.90
N ASP A 77 -36.71 2.76 -4.25
CA ASP A 77 -37.08 1.37 -3.94
C ASP A 77 -36.39 0.32 -4.84
N LYS A 78 -35.75 0.76 -5.93
CA LYS A 78 -35.16 -0.11 -6.96
C LYS A 78 -33.66 0.00 -7.05
N VAL A 79 -33.06 1.05 -6.48
CA VAL A 79 -31.60 1.35 -6.61
C VAL A 79 -31.01 1.69 -5.26
N GLU A 80 -30.01 0.93 -4.86
CA GLU A 80 -29.26 1.12 -3.63
C GLU A 80 -27.86 1.66 -3.95
N VAL A 81 -27.42 2.68 -3.21
CA VAL A 81 -26.06 3.23 -3.31
C VAL A 81 -25.27 2.84 -2.08
N ILE A 82 -24.14 2.14 -2.28
CA ILE A 82 -23.34 1.56 -1.20
C ILE A 82 -21.90 2.06 -1.30
N THR A 83 -21.39 2.62 -0.22
CA THR A 83 -19.97 3.00 -0.13
C THR A 83 -19.17 1.82 0.38
N VAL A 84 -18.40 1.18 -0.51
CA VAL A 84 -17.56 0.03 -0.19
C VAL A 84 -16.12 0.45 0.14
N GLY A 85 -15.28 -0.51 0.56
CA GLY A 85 -13.85 -0.31 0.73
C GLY A 85 -13.12 0.01 -0.58
N CYS A 86 -11.78 0.12 -0.51
CA CYS A 86 -10.96 0.41 -1.68
C CYS A 86 -11.00 -0.73 -2.70
N PHE A 87 -11.29 -0.43 -3.98
CA PHE A 87 -11.17 -1.41 -5.07
C PHE A 87 -9.73 -1.80 -5.39
N GLY A 88 -8.75 -1.03 -4.93
CA GLY A 88 -7.33 -1.25 -5.20
C GLY A 88 -6.79 -0.55 -6.45
N PHE A 89 -7.62 -0.01 -7.33
CA PHE A 89 -7.20 0.61 -8.59
C PHE A 89 -7.14 2.15 -8.48
N CYS A 90 -6.23 2.63 -7.65
CA CYS A 90 -6.24 4.01 -7.13
C CYS A 90 -6.05 5.09 -8.20
N GLU A 91 -5.18 4.87 -9.22
CA GLU A 91 -4.97 5.86 -10.30
C GLU A 91 -6.22 6.05 -11.17
N LYS A 92 -7.08 5.04 -11.22
CA LYS A 92 -8.33 5.07 -12.01
C LYS A 92 -9.54 5.50 -11.18
N GLY A 93 -9.34 5.88 -9.92
CA GLY A 93 -10.41 6.41 -9.06
C GLY A 93 -10.82 7.86 -9.42
N PRO A 94 -12.00 8.29 -8.98
CA PRO A 94 -13.05 7.54 -8.29
C PRO A 94 -13.68 6.44 -9.14
N ILE A 95 -14.02 5.32 -8.47
CA ILE A 95 -14.57 4.14 -9.12
C ILE A 95 -16.04 3.97 -8.70
N VAL A 96 -16.88 3.68 -9.69
CA VAL A 96 -18.28 3.31 -9.51
C VAL A 96 -18.51 1.97 -10.22
N LYS A 97 -19.08 1.00 -9.50
CA LYS A 97 -19.41 -0.32 -10.05
C LYS A 97 -20.93 -0.55 -9.99
N ILE A 98 -21.52 -0.92 -11.11
CA ILE A 98 -22.95 -1.20 -11.21
C ILE A 98 -23.17 -2.71 -11.13
N ILE A 99 -24.11 -3.14 -10.32
CA ILE A 99 -24.51 -4.52 -10.12
C ILE A 99 -25.97 -4.69 -10.57
N PRO A 100 -26.32 -5.75 -11.29
CA PRO A 100 -25.62 -7.04 -11.41
C PRO A 100 -24.67 -7.19 -12.61
N ASP A 101 -24.61 -6.27 -13.56
CA ASP A 101 -23.84 -6.44 -14.81
C ASP A 101 -22.33 -6.17 -14.65
N ASN A 102 -21.85 -5.90 -13.44
CA ASN A 102 -20.45 -5.63 -13.11
C ASN A 102 -19.80 -4.47 -13.87
N THR A 103 -20.58 -3.58 -14.48
CA THR A 103 -20.00 -2.44 -15.21
C THR A 103 -19.14 -1.60 -14.28
N PHE A 104 -17.88 -1.43 -14.66
CA PHE A 104 -16.84 -0.81 -13.86
C PHE A 104 -16.42 0.52 -14.47
N TYR A 105 -16.92 1.60 -13.89
CA TYR A 105 -16.62 2.96 -14.31
C TYR A 105 -15.41 3.52 -13.55
N THR A 106 -14.53 4.20 -14.27
CA THR A 106 -13.29 4.79 -13.78
C THR A 106 -13.30 6.30 -13.92
N GLN A 107 -12.55 7.00 -13.07
CA GLN A 107 -12.38 8.47 -13.09
C GLN A 107 -13.72 9.22 -13.11
N VAL A 108 -14.71 8.67 -12.40
CA VAL A 108 -16.04 9.26 -12.31
C VAL A 108 -16.01 10.56 -11.52
N THR A 109 -16.70 11.57 -12.01
CA THR A 109 -16.85 12.87 -11.33
C THR A 109 -18.26 13.04 -10.76
N PRO A 110 -18.49 13.99 -9.83
CA PRO A 110 -19.84 14.26 -9.31
C PRO A 110 -20.84 14.67 -10.40
N GLU A 111 -20.38 15.26 -11.51
CA GLU A 111 -21.18 15.69 -12.65
C GLU A 111 -21.69 14.50 -13.48
N ASP A 112 -21.01 13.37 -13.46
CA ASP A 112 -21.40 12.15 -14.18
C ASP A 112 -22.60 11.43 -13.53
N ALA A 113 -22.94 11.75 -12.30
CA ALA A 113 -23.95 11.03 -11.53
C ALA A 113 -25.35 11.03 -12.21
N GLU A 114 -25.77 12.16 -12.77
CA GLU A 114 -27.08 12.25 -13.44
C GLU A 114 -27.08 11.44 -14.74
N GLU A 115 -25.98 11.43 -15.50
CA GLU A 115 -25.82 10.62 -16.70
C GLU A 115 -25.83 9.12 -16.37
N ILE A 116 -25.14 8.70 -15.30
CA ILE A 116 -25.14 7.30 -14.84
C ILE A 116 -26.56 6.83 -14.52
N ILE A 117 -27.34 7.64 -13.82
CA ILE A 117 -28.75 7.30 -13.51
C ILE A 117 -29.60 7.23 -14.78
N ASN A 118 -29.54 8.22 -15.65
CA ASN A 118 -30.41 8.29 -16.81
C ASN A 118 -30.04 7.26 -17.89
N GLU A 119 -28.76 7.17 -18.26
CA GLU A 119 -28.32 6.30 -19.35
C GLU A 119 -28.18 4.84 -18.90
N HIS A 120 -27.50 4.59 -17.79
CA HIS A 120 -27.25 3.22 -17.37
C HIS A 120 -28.39 2.66 -16.50
N ILE A 121 -28.70 3.29 -15.38
CA ILE A 121 -29.63 2.73 -14.39
C ILE A 121 -31.06 2.66 -14.97
N ILE A 122 -31.54 3.71 -15.61
CA ILE A 122 -32.89 3.74 -16.22
C ILE A 122 -32.84 3.15 -17.62
N GLY A 123 -31.94 3.64 -18.47
CA GLY A 123 -31.90 3.33 -19.91
C GLY A 123 -31.24 2.01 -20.30
N GLY A 124 -30.48 1.38 -19.42
CA GLY A 124 -29.73 0.14 -19.70
C GLY A 124 -28.65 0.30 -20.77
N ARG A 125 -27.99 1.46 -20.84
CA ARG A 125 -26.91 1.76 -21.79
C ARG A 125 -25.65 2.16 -21.03
N ARG A 126 -24.52 1.50 -21.33
CA ARG A 126 -23.22 1.84 -20.75
C ARG A 126 -22.72 3.17 -21.27
N ILE A 127 -21.99 3.88 -20.40
CA ILE A 127 -21.33 5.16 -20.75
C ILE A 127 -19.87 4.84 -21.14
N GLU A 128 -19.62 4.72 -22.45
CA GLU A 128 -18.32 4.24 -22.98
C GLU A 128 -17.13 5.06 -22.49
N ARG A 129 -17.25 6.39 -22.36
CA ARG A 129 -16.15 7.26 -21.91
C ARG A 129 -15.67 7.01 -20.47
N LEU A 130 -16.51 6.39 -19.63
CA LEU A 130 -16.19 6.07 -18.25
C LEU A 130 -15.62 4.66 -18.07
N LEU A 131 -15.62 3.84 -19.13
CA LEU A 131 -15.08 2.50 -19.08
C LEU A 131 -13.54 2.53 -19.01
N TYR A 132 -12.97 1.50 -18.41
CA TYR A 132 -11.53 1.32 -18.41
C TYR A 132 -11.03 0.97 -19.80
N VAL A 133 -9.95 1.65 -20.23
CA VAL A 133 -9.21 1.32 -21.46
C VAL A 133 -7.95 0.56 -21.07
N ASP A 134 -7.81 -0.65 -21.58
CA ASP A 134 -6.62 -1.46 -21.36
C ASP A 134 -5.42 -0.86 -22.08
N PRO A 135 -4.30 -0.56 -21.37
CA PRO A 135 -3.16 0.14 -21.97
C PRO A 135 -2.36 -0.68 -22.98
N LYS A 136 -2.60 -1.99 -23.07
CA LYS A 136 -1.90 -2.88 -24.03
C LYS A 136 -2.69 -3.08 -25.31
N THR A 137 -4.02 -3.23 -25.17
CA THR A 137 -4.90 -3.56 -26.30
C THR A 137 -5.64 -2.36 -26.84
N GLU A 138 -5.65 -1.25 -26.09
CA GLU A 138 -6.43 -0.03 -26.36
C GLU A 138 -7.95 -0.28 -26.45
N HIS A 139 -8.42 -1.45 -26.01
CA HIS A 139 -9.84 -1.78 -25.97
C HIS A 139 -10.47 -1.37 -24.64
N THR A 140 -11.74 -0.98 -24.71
CA THR A 140 -12.56 -0.73 -23.53
C THR A 140 -12.96 -2.06 -22.87
N VAL A 141 -12.89 -2.10 -21.53
CA VAL A 141 -13.28 -3.26 -20.73
C VAL A 141 -14.34 -2.82 -19.73
N SER A 142 -15.52 -3.41 -19.81
CA SER A 142 -16.66 -3.03 -18.97
C SER A 142 -16.71 -3.76 -17.64
N ASP A 143 -16.22 -5.00 -17.56
CA ASP A 143 -16.21 -5.81 -16.33
C ASP A 143 -14.79 -5.97 -15.78
N SER A 144 -14.62 -5.66 -14.50
CA SER A 144 -13.34 -5.78 -13.79
C SER A 144 -12.74 -7.20 -13.85
N LYS A 145 -13.55 -8.24 -14.00
CA LYS A 145 -13.07 -9.63 -14.14
C LYS A 145 -12.27 -9.88 -15.41
N HIS A 146 -12.52 -9.11 -16.45
CA HIS A 146 -11.79 -9.19 -17.71
C HIS A 146 -10.56 -8.28 -17.75
N MET A 147 -10.35 -7.45 -16.75
CA MET A 147 -9.13 -6.64 -16.62
C MET A 147 -7.98 -7.49 -16.12
N ASP A 148 -6.85 -7.46 -16.80
CA ASP A 148 -5.63 -8.17 -16.36
C ASP A 148 -5.21 -7.76 -14.95
N PHE A 149 -5.43 -6.50 -14.59
CA PHE A 149 -5.19 -5.99 -13.24
C PHE A 149 -5.87 -6.82 -12.14
N TYR A 150 -7.12 -7.26 -12.33
CA TYR A 150 -7.85 -8.06 -11.34
C TYR A 150 -7.73 -9.57 -11.55
N ARG A 151 -7.78 -10.02 -12.79
CA ARG A 151 -7.83 -11.44 -13.16
C ARG A 151 -6.63 -12.24 -12.66
N LYS A 152 -5.47 -11.58 -12.58
CA LYS A 152 -4.21 -12.21 -12.17
C LYS A 152 -3.89 -12.09 -10.68
N GLN A 153 -4.79 -11.52 -9.92
CA GLN A 153 -4.68 -11.42 -8.46
C GLN A 153 -5.40 -12.56 -7.76
N LEU A 154 -4.90 -12.93 -6.59
CA LEU A 154 -5.60 -13.79 -5.63
C LEU A 154 -5.79 -12.99 -4.34
N ARG A 155 -7.01 -12.47 -4.13
CA ARG A 155 -7.30 -11.57 -3.01
C ARG A 155 -7.78 -12.37 -1.80
N ILE A 156 -6.94 -12.48 -0.78
CA ILE A 156 -7.20 -13.13 0.51
C ILE A 156 -7.35 -12.06 1.61
N ALA A 157 -6.32 -11.24 1.83
CA ALA A 157 -6.39 -10.14 2.78
C ALA A 157 -7.33 -9.02 2.28
N LEU A 158 -7.39 -8.79 0.97
CA LEU A 158 -8.26 -7.81 0.33
C LEU A 158 -9.62 -8.37 -0.13
N ARG A 159 -10.01 -9.59 0.29
CA ARG A 159 -11.21 -10.31 -0.21
C ARG A 159 -12.52 -9.54 -0.12
N ASN A 160 -12.67 -8.73 0.91
CA ASN A 160 -13.88 -7.94 1.17
C ASN A 160 -13.75 -6.48 0.68
N CYS A 161 -12.53 -5.99 0.39
CA CYS A 161 -12.30 -4.64 -0.08
C CYS A 161 -12.94 -4.41 -1.47
N GLY A 162 -13.78 -3.38 -1.59
CA GLY A 162 -14.54 -3.09 -2.81
C GLY A 162 -15.77 -4.00 -3.01
N PHE A 163 -16.13 -4.80 -2.00
CA PHE A 163 -17.24 -5.74 -2.07
C PHE A 163 -18.31 -5.50 -1.00
N ILE A 164 -17.89 -5.40 0.29
CA ILE A 164 -18.82 -5.16 1.40
C ILE A 164 -18.88 -3.68 1.79
N ASP A 165 -19.97 -3.30 2.46
CA ASP A 165 -20.01 -2.09 3.27
C ASP A 165 -19.20 -2.31 4.56
N PRO A 166 -18.03 -1.63 4.73
CA PRO A 166 -17.18 -1.83 5.91
C PRO A 166 -17.79 -1.32 7.21
N GLU A 167 -18.88 -0.58 7.16
CA GLU A 167 -19.62 -0.06 8.31
C GLU A 167 -20.83 -0.93 8.67
N ASN A 168 -20.98 -2.10 8.03
CA ASN A 168 -22.07 -3.04 8.26
C ASN A 168 -21.53 -4.43 8.67
N ILE A 169 -21.59 -4.73 9.97
CA ILE A 169 -21.14 -6.01 10.53
C ILE A 169 -21.87 -7.22 9.92
N GLU A 170 -23.15 -7.08 9.52
CA GLU A 170 -23.93 -8.18 8.98
C GLU A 170 -23.43 -8.61 7.59
N GLU A 171 -22.94 -7.68 6.77
CA GLU A 171 -22.28 -8.02 5.51
C GLU A 171 -20.96 -8.78 5.74
N TYR A 172 -20.19 -8.43 6.78
CA TYR A 172 -19.01 -9.19 7.16
C TYR A 172 -19.38 -10.60 7.64
N ILE A 173 -20.44 -10.76 8.46
CA ILE A 173 -20.96 -12.07 8.91
C ILE A 173 -21.45 -12.89 7.72
N ALA A 174 -22.13 -12.28 6.74
CA ALA A 174 -22.57 -12.94 5.52
C ALA A 174 -21.41 -13.50 4.69
N ARG A 175 -20.23 -12.90 4.81
CA ARG A 175 -18.97 -13.36 4.21
C ARG A 175 -18.15 -14.30 5.12
N GLU A 176 -18.82 -15.08 5.94
CA GLU A 176 -18.23 -16.02 6.90
C GLU A 176 -17.46 -15.36 8.06
N GLY A 177 -17.68 -14.03 8.29
CA GLY A 177 -17.05 -13.32 9.40
C GLY A 177 -17.52 -13.80 10.76
N TYR A 178 -16.62 -13.83 11.73
CA TYR A 178 -16.79 -14.31 13.11
C TYR A 178 -17.08 -15.81 13.26
N PHE A 179 -17.26 -16.57 12.16
CA PHE A 179 -17.36 -18.02 12.24
C PHE A 179 -16.05 -18.68 12.67
N ALA A 180 -14.91 -18.13 12.27
CA ALA A 180 -13.61 -18.62 12.73
C ALA A 180 -13.44 -18.40 14.23
N LEU A 181 -13.82 -17.25 14.76
CA LEU A 181 -13.81 -16.98 16.21
C LEU A 181 -14.73 -17.93 16.95
N ALA A 182 -15.96 -18.13 16.46
CA ALA A 182 -16.94 -19.02 17.08
C ALA A 182 -16.43 -20.48 17.13
N ASP A 183 -15.85 -20.97 16.04
CA ASP A 183 -15.28 -22.31 15.99
C ASP A 183 -14.06 -22.46 16.92
N CYS A 184 -13.23 -21.42 17.05
CA CYS A 184 -12.12 -21.42 18.01
C CYS A 184 -12.62 -21.50 19.46
N LEU A 185 -13.60 -20.67 19.84
CA LEU A 185 -14.06 -20.60 21.23
C LEU A 185 -14.87 -21.82 21.66
N LEU A 186 -15.65 -22.41 20.76
CA LEU A 186 -16.57 -23.50 21.08
C LEU A 186 -15.98 -24.89 20.87
N ASN A 187 -15.04 -25.06 19.92
CA ASN A 187 -14.61 -26.36 19.45
C ASN A 187 -13.09 -26.62 19.56
N LYS A 188 -12.27 -25.61 19.84
CA LYS A 188 -10.81 -25.74 19.83
C LYS A 188 -10.18 -25.27 21.14
N LYS A 189 -9.04 -25.88 21.49
CA LYS A 189 -8.18 -25.35 22.56
C LYS A 189 -7.26 -24.26 22.00
N PRO A 190 -6.75 -23.33 22.82
CA PRO A 190 -5.77 -22.32 22.41
C PRO A 190 -4.57 -22.87 21.65
N THR A 191 -4.04 -24.02 22.10
CA THR A 191 -2.91 -24.70 21.44
C THR A 191 -3.25 -25.23 20.06
N ASP A 192 -4.48 -25.72 19.85
CA ASP A 192 -4.92 -26.22 18.54
C ASP A 192 -4.96 -25.08 17.50
N VAL A 193 -5.42 -23.89 17.92
CA VAL A 193 -5.43 -22.69 17.06
C VAL A 193 -4.00 -22.29 16.70
N ILE A 194 -3.09 -22.26 17.67
CA ILE A 194 -1.66 -21.98 17.44
C ILE A 194 -1.07 -22.97 16.43
N ASP A 195 -1.36 -24.25 16.57
CA ASP A 195 -0.84 -25.29 15.67
C ASP A 195 -1.42 -25.17 14.25
N ILE A 196 -2.68 -24.76 14.10
CA ILE A 196 -3.26 -24.44 12.79
C ILE A 196 -2.48 -23.28 12.13
N ILE A 197 -2.22 -22.21 12.87
CA ILE A 197 -1.47 -21.06 12.33
C ILE A 197 -0.01 -21.45 12.02
N LYS A 198 0.63 -22.31 12.83
CA LYS A 198 1.97 -22.84 12.52
C LYS A 198 1.97 -23.67 11.23
N ARG A 199 1.03 -24.60 11.09
CA ARG A 199 0.91 -25.47 9.89
C ARG A 199 0.59 -24.66 8.62
N SER A 200 -0.16 -23.56 8.74
CA SER A 200 -0.43 -22.69 7.59
C SER A 200 0.83 -22.08 6.97
N GLY A 201 1.92 -22.01 7.73
CA GLY A 201 3.16 -21.39 7.31
C GLY A 201 3.07 -19.85 7.16
N LEU A 202 2.05 -19.21 7.77
CA LEU A 202 1.90 -17.75 7.73
C LEU A 202 3.11 -17.08 8.38
N ARG A 203 3.81 -16.26 7.61
CA ARG A 203 4.87 -15.35 8.08
C ARG A 203 4.32 -13.94 8.20
N GLY A 204 4.86 -13.14 9.14
CA GLY A 204 4.46 -11.76 9.35
C GLY A 204 4.59 -10.90 8.08
N ARG A 205 3.56 -10.09 7.78
CA ARG A 205 3.44 -9.26 6.58
C ARG A 205 3.98 -7.83 6.74
N GLY A 206 4.40 -7.46 7.96
CA GLY A 206 4.98 -6.14 8.24
C GLY A 206 6.46 -5.97 7.84
N GLY A 207 7.04 -6.89 7.07
CA GLY A 207 8.40 -6.79 6.50
C GLY A 207 9.40 -7.81 6.99
N GLY A 208 9.42 -8.15 8.28
CA GLY A 208 10.41 -9.08 8.86
C GLY A 208 10.16 -10.57 8.58
N GLY A 209 8.95 -10.95 8.18
CA GLY A 209 8.64 -12.32 7.77
C GLY A 209 8.81 -13.38 8.87
N PHE A 210 8.72 -13.04 10.16
CA PHE A 210 8.81 -14.01 11.25
C PHE A 210 7.58 -14.92 11.28
N PRO A 211 7.71 -16.25 11.55
CA PRO A 211 6.57 -17.18 11.59
C PRO A 211 5.55 -16.79 12.67
N THR A 212 4.32 -16.49 12.25
CA THR A 212 3.26 -15.94 13.11
C THR A 212 2.88 -16.90 14.23
N GLY A 213 2.68 -18.19 13.91
CA GLY A 213 2.30 -19.19 14.90
C GLY A 213 3.37 -19.42 15.97
N LEU A 214 4.66 -19.31 15.64
CA LEU A 214 5.74 -19.38 16.65
C LEU A 214 5.71 -18.17 17.59
N LYS A 215 5.42 -16.98 17.07
CA LYS A 215 5.28 -15.78 17.90
C LYS A 215 4.13 -15.92 18.91
N TRP A 216 3.01 -16.51 18.49
CA TRP A 216 1.88 -16.80 19.35
C TRP A 216 2.22 -17.86 20.41
N GLU A 217 2.93 -18.91 20.00
CA GLU A 217 3.38 -19.96 20.93
C GLU A 217 4.30 -19.42 22.03
N PHE A 218 5.23 -18.51 21.68
CA PHE A 218 6.10 -17.88 22.68
C PHE A 218 5.32 -17.06 23.70
N ALA A 219 4.34 -16.27 23.27
CA ALA A 219 3.48 -15.50 24.15
C ALA A 219 2.54 -16.41 24.99
N ASN A 220 2.02 -17.49 24.39
CA ASN A 220 1.16 -18.44 25.10
C ASN A 220 1.91 -19.10 26.28
N LYS A 221 3.18 -19.50 26.08
CA LYS A 221 4.01 -20.19 27.10
C LYS A 221 4.36 -19.32 28.31
N GLN A 222 4.25 -18.00 28.20
CA GLN A 222 4.56 -17.10 29.31
C GLN A 222 3.50 -17.20 30.41
N GLN A 223 3.94 -17.25 31.66
CA GLN A 223 3.07 -17.16 32.84
C GLN A 223 2.92 -15.70 33.25
N SER A 224 1.74 -15.15 33.16
CA SER A 224 1.45 -13.77 33.56
C SER A 224 -0.04 -13.60 33.85
N ASP A 225 -0.35 -12.71 34.79
CA ASP A 225 -1.70 -12.28 35.12
C ASP A 225 -2.39 -11.52 33.99
N VAL A 226 -1.61 -10.78 33.21
CA VAL A 226 -2.08 -10.00 32.05
C VAL A 226 -1.14 -10.24 30.86
N LYS A 227 -1.74 -10.42 29.69
CA LYS A 227 -1.04 -10.44 28.40
C LYS A 227 -1.72 -9.46 27.46
N TYR A 228 -1.00 -9.01 26.42
CA TYR A 228 -1.53 -8.06 25.44
C TYR A 228 -1.42 -8.60 24.02
N VAL A 229 -2.47 -8.34 23.23
CA VAL A 229 -2.44 -8.44 21.76
C VAL A 229 -2.31 -7.04 21.21
N VAL A 230 -1.33 -6.79 20.35
CA VAL A 230 -1.13 -5.50 19.70
C VAL A 230 -1.22 -5.66 18.18
N CYS A 231 -2.13 -4.92 17.57
CA CYS A 231 -2.17 -4.71 16.13
C CYS A 231 -1.27 -3.52 15.80
N ASN A 232 -0.19 -3.79 15.06
CA ASN A 232 0.68 -2.76 14.52
C ASN A 232 0.09 -2.24 13.21
N ALA A 233 -0.52 -1.06 13.28
CA ALA A 233 -1.09 -0.31 12.16
C ALA A 233 -0.29 0.98 11.90
N ASP A 234 1.00 0.99 12.25
CA ASP A 234 1.94 2.08 11.96
C ASP A 234 2.61 1.85 10.59
N GLU A 235 1.87 2.11 9.52
CA GLU A 235 2.32 1.97 8.14
C GLU A 235 3.00 3.27 7.70
N GLY A 236 4.32 3.34 7.81
CA GLY A 236 5.10 4.55 7.59
C GLY A 236 5.91 4.60 6.30
N ASP A 237 5.99 3.52 5.51
CA ASP A 237 6.73 3.46 4.24
C ASP A 237 6.16 4.47 3.22
N PRO A 238 7.00 5.29 2.54
CA PRO A 238 6.55 6.19 1.50
C PRO A 238 5.81 5.45 0.38
N GLY A 239 4.55 5.80 0.15
CA GLY A 239 3.70 5.18 -0.86
C GLY A 239 3.01 3.87 -0.45
N ALA A 240 3.27 3.34 0.75
CA ALA A 240 2.54 2.19 1.30
C ALA A 240 1.17 2.61 1.85
N PHE A 241 0.13 1.81 1.54
CA PHE A 241 -1.24 2.02 2.02
C PHE A 241 -2.06 0.72 2.06
N MET A 242 -1.38 -0.43 2.21
CA MET A 242 -1.99 -1.75 2.27
C MET A 242 -2.81 -1.91 3.55
N ASP A 243 -2.17 -1.68 4.69
CA ASP A 243 -2.77 -1.83 6.02
C ASP A 243 -3.93 -0.85 6.22
N ARG A 244 -3.74 0.40 5.80
CA ARG A 244 -4.80 1.41 5.77
C ARG A 244 -6.01 0.93 4.97
N SER A 245 -5.81 0.41 3.76
CA SER A 245 -6.89 -0.03 2.89
C SER A 245 -7.64 -1.25 3.43
N ILE A 246 -6.96 -2.17 4.11
CA ILE A 246 -7.59 -3.29 4.81
C ILE A 246 -8.50 -2.75 5.93
N MET A 247 -7.99 -1.87 6.78
CA MET A 247 -8.80 -1.28 7.87
C MET A 247 -9.94 -0.40 7.36
N GLU A 248 -9.79 0.25 6.19
CA GLU A 248 -10.85 0.99 5.53
C GLU A 248 -11.90 0.10 4.87
N GLY A 249 -11.53 -1.10 4.43
CA GLY A 249 -12.39 -1.97 3.63
C GLY A 249 -12.94 -3.20 4.35
N ASP A 250 -12.25 -3.66 5.39
CA ASP A 250 -12.61 -4.87 6.15
C ASP A 250 -12.14 -4.79 7.61
N PRO A 251 -12.59 -3.78 8.39
CA PRO A 251 -12.13 -3.58 9.76
C PRO A 251 -12.51 -4.73 10.70
N HIS A 252 -13.62 -5.42 10.44
CA HIS A 252 -14.07 -6.55 11.24
C HIS A 252 -13.13 -7.75 11.19
N SER A 253 -12.42 -7.96 10.07
CA SER A 253 -11.43 -9.04 9.98
C SER A 253 -10.27 -8.85 10.97
N ILE A 254 -9.92 -7.59 11.27
CA ILE A 254 -8.89 -7.26 12.26
C ILE A 254 -9.43 -7.48 13.69
N VAL A 255 -10.68 -7.06 13.96
CA VAL A 255 -11.33 -7.29 15.26
C VAL A 255 -11.42 -8.78 15.56
N GLU A 256 -11.92 -9.59 14.62
CA GLU A 256 -12.02 -11.05 14.75
C GLU A 256 -10.64 -11.70 14.98
N ALA A 257 -9.65 -11.35 14.16
CA ALA A 257 -8.30 -11.89 14.27
C ALA A 257 -7.63 -11.56 15.61
N MET A 258 -7.84 -10.35 16.13
CA MET A 258 -7.32 -9.97 17.45
C MET A 258 -7.99 -10.77 18.58
N CYS A 259 -9.30 -11.02 18.50
CA CYS A 259 -10.00 -11.88 19.45
C CYS A 259 -9.46 -13.32 19.43
N VAL A 260 -9.27 -13.90 18.23
CA VAL A 260 -8.67 -15.23 18.06
C VAL A 260 -7.24 -15.28 18.63
N CYS A 261 -6.43 -14.26 18.36
CA CYS A 261 -5.08 -14.16 18.92
C CYS A 261 -5.14 -14.07 20.46
N GLY A 262 -6.05 -13.25 21.01
CA GLY A 262 -6.27 -13.12 22.45
C GLY A 262 -6.60 -14.44 23.10
N TYR A 263 -7.57 -15.17 22.54
CA TYR A 263 -7.91 -16.53 22.99
C TYR A 263 -6.71 -17.46 22.97
N SER A 264 -5.96 -17.45 21.86
CA SER A 264 -4.84 -18.36 21.65
C SER A 264 -3.69 -18.14 22.63
N ILE A 265 -3.40 -16.90 23.02
CA ILE A 265 -2.29 -16.61 23.95
C ILE A 265 -2.73 -16.43 25.41
N GLY A 266 -4.04 -16.46 25.68
CA GLY A 266 -4.61 -16.21 27.01
C GLY A 266 -4.60 -14.72 27.40
N SER A 267 -4.92 -13.83 26.44
CA SER A 267 -5.04 -12.39 26.67
C SER A 267 -6.49 -11.95 26.66
N THR A 268 -6.83 -10.98 27.53
CA THR A 268 -8.13 -10.32 27.55
C THR A 268 -8.09 -8.88 27.00
N LYS A 269 -6.90 -8.41 26.57
CA LYS A 269 -6.69 -7.01 26.19
C LYS A 269 -6.02 -6.90 24.82
N GLY A 270 -6.70 -6.19 23.91
CA GLY A 270 -6.20 -5.82 22.59
C GLY A 270 -5.92 -4.33 22.46
N LEU A 271 -4.84 -3.97 21.79
CA LEU A 271 -4.49 -2.57 21.50
C LEU A 271 -4.24 -2.46 19.99
N VAL A 272 -4.86 -1.49 19.33
CA VAL A 272 -4.54 -1.13 17.95
C VAL A 272 -3.72 0.14 17.96
N TYR A 273 -2.45 0.06 17.57
CA TYR A 273 -1.60 1.24 17.41
C TYR A 273 -1.67 1.70 15.96
N ILE A 274 -2.34 2.81 15.73
CA ILE A 274 -2.64 3.34 14.39
C ILE A 274 -2.18 4.79 14.24
N ARG A 275 -1.69 5.16 13.08
CA ARG A 275 -1.30 6.54 12.75
C ARG A 275 -2.50 7.49 12.83
N ALA A 276 -2.32 8.64 13.48
CA ALA A 276 -3.35 9.68 13.57
C ALA A 276 -3.76 10.26 12.20
N GLU A 277 -2.87 10.12 11.18
CA GLU A 277 -3.10 10.56 9.80
C GLU A 277 -4.07 9.66 9.02
N TYR A 278 -4.60 8.58 9.62
CA TYR A 278 -5.56 7.67 8.99
C TYR A 278 -6.98 7.83 9.53
N PRO A 279 -7.60 9.03 9.46
CA PRO A 279 -8.89 9.30 10.11
C PRO A 279 -10.02 8.39 9.63
N LEU A 280 -10.05 8.01 8.35
CA LEU A 280 -11.07 7.12 7.81
C LEU A 280 -10.94 5.70 8.38
N ALA A 281 -9.74 5.14 8.38
CA ALA A 281 -9.47 3.83 8.97
C ALA A 281 -9.81 3.79 10.47
N ILE A 282 -9.42 4.85 11.20
CA ILE A 282 -9.75 5.03 12.63
C ILE A 282 -11.27 5.02 12.84
N ASN A 283 -12.04 5.77 12.06
CA ASN A 283 -13.49 5.86 12.22
C ASN A 283 -14.17 4.53 11.92
N ARG A 284 -13.79 3.85 10.82
CA ARG A 284 -14.32 2.53 10.47
C ARG A 284 -13.98 1.46 11.50
N LEU A 285 -12.74 1.48 12.02
CA LEU A 285 -12.34 0.57 13.09
C LEU A 285 -13.12 0.83 14.39
N LYS A 286 -13.38 2.10 14.75
CA LYS A 286 -14.24 2.45 15.89
C LYS A 286 -15.65 1.91 15.70
N THR A 287 -16.24 2.10 14.52
CA THR A 287 -17.57 1.57 14.19
C THR A 287 -17.57 0.04 14.33
N ALA A 288 -16.59 -0.65 13.79
CA ALA A 288 -16.47 -2.11 13.88
C ALA A 288 -16.35 -2.59 15.35
N ILE A 289 -15.55 -1.92 16.17
CA ILE A 289 -15.41 -2.24 17.61
C ILE A 289 -16.75 -2.04 18.35
N ILE A 290 -17.46 -0.95 18.09
CA ILE A 290 -18.78 -0.68 18.68
C ILE A 290 -19.78 -1.76 18.29
N GLN A 291 -19.88 -2.06 16.98
CA GLN A 291 -20.78 -3.09 16.48
C GLN A 291 -20.43 -4.48 17.06
N ALA A 292 -19.16 -4.84 17.12
CA ALA A 292 -18.75 -6.11 17.71
C ALA A 292 -19.15 -6.24 19.18
N ARG A 293 -19.05 -5.15 19.96
CA ARG A 293 -19.53 -5.11 21.35
C ARG A 293 -21.05 -5.25 21.44
N GLU A 294 -21.79 -4.55 20.60
CA GLU A 294 -23.26 -4.60 20.57
C GLU A 294 -23.77 -5.99 20.21
N TYR A 295 -23.06 -6.69 19.34
CA TYR A 295 -23.39 -8.05 18.91
C TYR A 295 -22.86 -9.14 19.88
N GLY A 296 -22.10 -8.77 20.93
CA GLY A 296 -21.53 -9.72 21.90
C GLY A 296 -20.34 -10.54 21.37
N LEU A 297 -19.68 -10.01 20.35
CA LEU A 297 -18.48 -10.59 19.72
C LEU A 297 -17.19 -9.92 20.24
N LEU A 298 -17.33 -8.94 21.12
CA LEU A 298 -16.28 -8.26 21.83
C LEU A 298 -16.79 -7.86 23.23
N GLY A 299 -15.93 -7.78 24.24
CA GLY A 299 -16.27 -7.48 25.63
C GLY A 299 -16.28 -8.74 26.49
N ASP A 300 -17.25 -8.82 27.42
CA ASP A 300 -17.35 -9.91 28.38
C ASP A 300 -18.16 -11.09 27.81
N HIS A 301 -17.74 -12.32 28.17
CA HIS A 301 -18.44 -13.56 27.86
C HIS A 301 -18.79 -13.71 26.38
N ILE A 302 -17.80 -13.55 25.50
CA ILE A 302 -17.99 -13.61 24.05
C ILE A 302 -18.63 -14.96 23.64
N LEU A 303 -19.71 -14.91 22.86
CA LEU A 303 -20.49 -16.07 22.44
C LEU A 303 -21.00 -16.93 23.63
N GLY A 304 -21.22 -16.31 24.79
CA GLY A 304 -21.67 -17.02 26.01
C GLY A 304 -20.61 -17.91 26.66
N THR A 305 -19.35 -17.83 26.25
CA THR A 305 -18.22 -18.55 26.84
C THR A 305 -17.60 -17.79 28.01
N ASP A 306 -16.64 -18.41 28.70
CA ASP A 306 -15.86 -17.73 29.76
C ASP A 306 -14.78 -16.79 29.20
N PHE A 307 -14.63 -16.69 27.88
CA PHE A 307 -13.65 -15.82 27.25
C PHE A 307 -14.15 -14.38 27.16
N SER A 308 -13.33 -13.47 27.63
CA SER A 308 -13.56 -12.02 27.53
C SER A 308 -12.36 -11.36 26.85
N PHE A 309 -12.62 -10.47 25.93
CA PHE A 309 -11.58 -9.71 25.23
C PHE A 309 -12.12 -8.39 24.74
N ASP A 310 -11.37 -7.32 24.96
CA ASP A 310 -11.74 -6.00 24.46
C ASP A 310 -10.59 -5.27 23.79
N ILE A 311 -10.90 -4.36 22.88
CA ILE A 311 -9.96 -3.64 22.03
C ILE A 311 -10.00 -2.15 22.28
N GLU A 312 -8.81 -1.56 22.45
CA GLU A 312 -8.59 -0.11 22.61
C GLU A 312 -7.72 0.42 21.48
N ILE A 313 -8.02 1.63 20.98
CA ILE A 313 -7.23 2.28 19.93
C ILE A 313 -6.22 3.23 20.59
N ARG A 314 -4.97 3.13 20.19
CA ARG A 314 -3.85 4.00 20.54
C ARG A 314 -3.35 4.73 19.29
N TYR A 315 -3.11 6.03 19.41
CA TYR A 315 -2.72 6.86 18.28
C TYR A 315 -1.20 7.04 18.24
N GLY A 316 -0.62 6.73 17.08
CA GLY A 316 0.77 7.06 16.76
C GLY A 316 0.87 8.47 16.16
N ALA A 317 1.97 9.14 16.44
CA ALA A 317 2.27 10.48 15.91
C ALA A 317 2.94 10.44 14.51
N GLY A 318 2.90 9.30 13.81
CA GLY A 318 3.35 9.17 12.43
C GLY A 318 4.86 8.93 12.24
N ALA A 319 5.62 8.61 13.28
CA ALA A 319 7.04 8.29 13.15
C ALA A 319 7.26 6.86 12.63
N PHE A 320 7.93 6.69 11.48
CA PHE A 320 8.21 5.40 10.85
C PHE A 320 8.94 4.41 11.79
N VAL A 321 9.84 4.93 12.64
CA VAL A 321 10.54 4.11 13.63
C VAL A 321 9.59 3.39 14.60
N CYS A 322 8.38 3.91 14.83
CA CYS A 322 7.38 3.29 15.69
C CYS A 322 6.72 2.05 15.06
N GLY A 323 7.00 1.74 13.80
CA GLY A 323 6.69 0.44 13.19
C GLY A 323 7.56 -0.71 13.77
N GLU A 324 8.72 -0.43 14.34
CA GLU A 324 9.50 -1.41 15.08
C GLU A 324 8.81 -1.72 16.42
N GLU A 325 8.63 -3.01 16.72
CA GLU A 325 7.75 -3.47 17.82
C GLU A 325 8.09 -2.92 19.21
N THR A 326 9.38 -2.72 19.53
CA THR A 326 9.79 -2.17 20.84
C THR A 326 9.65 -0.64 20.89
N ALA A 327 9.90 0.05 19.79
CA ALA A 327 9.65 1.48 19.67
C ALA A 327 8.14 1.80 19.74
N LEU A 328 7.31 0.98 19.09
CA LEU A 328 5.85 1.03 19.18
C LEU A 328 5.37 0.89 20.64
N ILE A 329 5.89 -0.10 21.35
CA ILE A 329 5.55 -0.33 22.77
C ILE A 329 5.93 0.87 23.62
N HIS A 330 7.12 1.43 23.46
CA HIS A 330 7.53 2.65 24.18
C HIS A 330 6.60 3.84 23.87
N SER A 331 6.23 4.01 22.60
CA SER A 331 5.28 5.07 22.22
C SER A 331 3.92 4.89 22.89
N MET A 332 3.38 3.67 22.95
CA MET A 332 2.12 3.37 23.67
C MET A 332 2.24 3.62 25.18
N GLU A 333 3.42 3.49 25.75
CA GLU A 333 3.71 3.80 27.16
C GLU A 333 3.89 5.31 27.44
N GLY A 334 3.75 6.17 26.41
CA GLY A 334 4.00 7.61 26.53
C GLY A 334 5.48 7.99 26.62
N LYS A 335 6.37 7.06 26.28
CA LYS A 335 7.81 7.26 26.18
C LYS A 335 8.20 7.63 24.75
N ARG A 336 9.45 8.07 24.56
CA ARG A 336 10.00 8.25 23.22
C ARG A 336 10.04 6.93 22.47
N GLY A 337 9.58 6.91 21.21
CA GLY A 337 9.57 5.75 20.34
C GLY A 337 10.99 5.34 19.90
N GLU A 338 11.72 4.74 20.81
CA GLU A 338 13.10 4.28 20.60
C GLU A 338 13.19 2.75 20.73
N PRO A 339 13.80 2.04 19.77
CA PRO A 339 14.00 0.60 19.87
C PRO A 339 14.89 0.20 21.04
N THR A 340 14.64 -1.01 21.57
CA THR A 340 15.51 -1.65 22.57
C THR A 340 16.17 -2.90 22.00
N LEU A 341 17.27 -3.31 22.64
CA LEU A 341 17.93 -4.57 22.34
C LEU A 341 17.03 -5.75 22.73
N LYS A 342 17.08 -6.82 21.98
CA LYS A 342 16.45 -8.10 22.23
C LYS A 342 17.55 -9.13 22.49
N PRO A 343 17.44 -10.09 23.42
CA PRO A 343 16.33 -10.31 24.38
C PRO A 343 16.30 -9.28 25.53
N PRO A 344 15.15 -9.14 26.29
CA PRO A 344 13.94 -9.94 26.13
C PRO A 344 13.13 -9.53 24.89
N PHE A 345 12.41 -10.50 24.31
CA PHE A 345 11.46 -10.21 23.22
C PHE A 345 10.12 -9.71 23.79
N PRO A 346 9.31 -8.95 23.03
CA PRO A 346 8.01 -8.49 23.49
C PRO A 346 7.07 -9.61 23.95
N ALA A 347 7.18 -10.81 23.36
CA ALA A 347 6.44 -11.98 23.79
C ALA A 347 6.75 -12.41 25.25
N GLU A 348 7.91 -12.04 25.77
CA GLU A 348 8.34 -12.27 27.16
C GLU A 348 8.08 -11.04 28.04
N SER A 349 8.50 -9.87 27.57
CA SER A 349 8.41 -8.59 28.31
C SER A 349 8.23 -7.43 27.33
N GLY A 350 6.97 -7.09 27.07
CA GLY A 350 6.57 -6.03 26.16
C GLY A 350 5.88 -4.85 26.86
N TYR A 351 4.64 -4.52 26.46
CA TYR A 351 3.88 -3.40 26.96
C TYR A 351 3.65 -3.50 28.49
N LEU A 352 4.06 -2.45 29.21
CA LEU A 352 4.08 -2.40 30.68
C LEU A 352 4.83 -3.57 31.34
N GLY A 353 5.85 -4.09 30.67
CA GLY A 353 6.63 -5.23 31.14
C GLY A 353 5.90 -6.58 31.10
N LYS A 354 4.76 -6.67 30.42
CA LYS A 354 3.93 -7.88 30.31
C LYS A 354 4.13 -8.56 28.95
N PRO A 355 3.90 -9.89 28.85
CA PRO A 355 3.94 -10.59 27.58
C PRO A 355 3.02 -9.95 26.54
N THR A 356 3.58 -9.58 25.38
CA THR A 356 2.88 -8.82 24.35
C THR A 356 3.11 -9.45 22.99
N ASN A 357 2.03 -9.79 22.30
CA ASN A 357 2.09 -10.31 20.93
C ASN A 357 1.75 -9.19 19.94
N VAL A 358 2.73 -8.76 19.16
CA VAL A 358 2.57 -7.69 18.16
C VAL A 358 2.43 -8.31 16.77
N ASN A 359 1.36 -8.02 16.04
CA ASN A 359 1.14 -8.45 14.66
C ASN A 359 0.77 -7.26 13.78
N ASN A 360 1.23 -7.27 12.53
CA ASN A 360 0.85 -6.30 11.51
C ASN A 360 -0.60 -6.54 11.03
N VAL A 361 -1.26 -5.52 10.47
CA VAL A 361 -2.65 -5.55 9.98
C VAL A 361 -2.87 -6.63 8.92
N GLU A 362 -2.06 -6.66 7.86
CA GLU A 362 -2.19 -7.67 6.79
C GLU A 362 -1.98 -9.09 7.33
N THR A 363 -1.10 -9.27 8.32
CA THR A 363 -0.93 -10.57 9.00
C THR A 363 -2.22 -10.99 9.66
N LEU A 364 -2.86 -10.10 10.42
CA LEU A 364 -4.13 -10.38 11.10
C LEU A 364 -5.26 -10.66 10.11
N ALA A 365 -5.37 -9.92 9.01
CA ALA A 365 -6.40 -10.11 7.99
C ALA A 365 -6.41 -11.52 7.36
N ASN A 366 -5.28 -12.23 7.40
CA ASN A 366 -5.18 -13.62 6.94
C ASN A 366 -5.69 -14.65 7.96
N ILE A 367 -5.76 -14.34 9.25
CA ILE A 367 -6.10 -15.30 10.30
C ILE A 367 -7.51 -15.89 10.14
N PRO A 368 -8.59 -15.09 9.97
CA PRO A 368 -9.94 -15.64 9.84
C PRO A 368 -10.06 -16.62 8.67
N ILE A 369 -9.49 -16.30 7.51
CA ILE A 369 -9.61 -17.16 6.33
C ILE A 369 -8.79 -18.43 6.44
N ILE A 370 -7.62 -18.39 7.12
CA ILE A 370 -6.84 -19.60 7.42
C ILE A 370 -7.64 -20.56 8.31
N LEU A 371 -8.34 -20.05 9.30
CA LEU A 371 -9.14 -20.87 10.21
C LEU A 371 -10.41 -21.41 9.53
N THR A 372 -11.02 -20.63 8.64
CA THR A 372 -12.24 -21.03 7.90
C THR A 372 -11.93 -22.04 6.79
N LYS A 373 -10.89 -21.79 5.97
CA LYS A 373 -10.54 -22.63 4.81
C LYS A 373 -9.57 -23.77 5.17
N GLY A 374 -8.89 -23.67 6.31
CA GLY A 374 -7.91 -24.63 6.80
C GLY A 374 -6.46 -24.25 6.48
N ALA A 375 -5.57 -24.70 7.37
CA ALA A 375 -4.12 -24.46 7.27
C ALA A 375 -3.53 -25.03 5.97
N ASP A 376 -3.94 -26.25 5.62
CA ASP A 376 -3.41 -26.96 4.46
C ASP A 376 -3.79 -26.26 3.15
N TRP A 377 -5.01 -25.72 3.05
CA TRP A 377 -5.41 -24.88 1.91
C TRP A 377 -4.50 -23.65 1.77
N PHE A 378 -4.26 -22.92 2.85
CA PHE A 378 -3.37 -21.74 2.78
C PHE A 378 -1.94 -22.11 2.43
N ALA A 379 -1.46 -23.27 2.94
CA ALA A 379 -0.12 -23.79 2.67
C ALA A 379 0.08 -24.23 1.19
N THR A 380 -0.99 -24.48 0.42
CA THR A 380 -0.88 -24.75 -1.03
C THR A 380 -0.57 -23.49 -1.85
N ILE A 381 -0.78 -22.29 -1.30
CA ILE A 381 -0.57 -21.02 -1.96
C ILE A 381 0.83 -20.50 -1.62
N GLY A 382 1.54 -20.00 -2.62
CA GLY A 382 2.87 -19.42 -2.43
C GLY A 382 4.01 -20.41 -2.70
N THR A 383 5.21 -20.08 -2.19
CA THR A 383 6.42 -20.91 -2.33
C THR A 383 6.56 -21.88 -1.16
N GLU A 384 7.56 -22.76 -1.22
CA GLU A 384 7.82 -23.74 -0.16
C GLU A 384 8.03 -23.06 1.20
N ARG A 385 8.76 -21.95 1.26
CA ARG A 385 9.14 -21.25 2.49
C ARG A 385 8.32 -19.98 2.79
N SER A 386 7.54 -19.50 1.83
CA SER A 386 6.71 -18.30 1.97
C SER A 386 5.30 -18.59 1.49
N LYS A 387 4.42 -18.94 2.44
CA LYS A 387 3.04 -19.34 2.16
C LYS A 387 2.08 -18.17 2.05
N GLY A 388 0.98 -18.40 1.29
CA GLY A 388 -0.10 -17.44 1.12
C GLY A 388 0.21 -16.34 0.09
N THR A 389 -0.46 -15.23 0.24
CA THR A 389 -0.38 -14.05 -0.62
C THR A 389 0.36 -12.89 0.04
N LYS A 390 0.68 -11.87 -0.74
CA LYS A 390 1.17 -10.58 -0.25
C LYS A 390 0.48 -9.44 -0.97
N VAL A 391 0.09 -8.43 -0.21
CA VAL A 391 -0.44 -7.18 -0.75
C VAL A 391 0.72 -6.23 -1.07
N PHE A 392 0.71 -5.65 -2.27
CA PHE A 392 1.67 -4.64 -2.70
C PHE A 392 0.99 -3.33 -3.09
N ALA A 393 1.61 -2.22 -2.69
CA ALA A 393 1.34 -0.91 -3.24
C ALA A 393 2.22 -0.72 -4.48
N LEU A 394 1.65 -0.97 -5.66
CA LEU A 394 2.32 -0.82 -6.95
C LEU A 394 2.21 0.63 -7.41
N ALA A 395 3.34 1.30 -7.57
CA ALA A 395 3.42 2.73 -7.89
C ALA A 395 4.58 3.06 -8.83
N GLY A 396 4.70 4.32 -9.23
CA GLY A 396 5.78 4.83 -10.06
C GLY A 396 5.43 4.94 -11.54
N LYS A 397 6.36 4.57 -12.41
CA LYS A 397 6.28 4.74 -13.87
C LYS A 397 5.59 3.56 -14.57
N ILE A 398 4.44 3.16 -14.05
CA ILE A 398 3.66 2.00 -14.52
C ILE A 398 2.25 2.43 -14.94
N ASN A 399 1.63 1.71 -15.87
CA ASN A 399 0.32 2.09 -16.41
C ASN A 399 -0.83 1.91 -15.42
N ASN A 400 -0.79 0.87 -14.58
CA ASN A 400 -1.83 0.56 -13.60
C ASN A 400 -1.27 0.69 -12.19
N VAL A 401 -1.46 1.84 -11.57
CA VAL A 401 -1.05 2.11 -10.18
C VAL A 401 -2.17 1.73 -9.22
N GLY A 402 -1.83 0.98 -8.16
CA GLY A 402 -2.82 0.58 -7.16
C GLY A 402 -2.35 -0.47 -6.18
N LEU A 403 -3.31 -1.03 -5.43
CA LEU A 403 -3.08 -2.19 -4.58
C LEU A 403 -3.33 -3.48 -5.34
N ILE A 404 -2.37 -4.37 -5.26
CA ILE A 404 -2.46 -5.71 -5.82
C ILE A 404 -2.19 -6.75 -4.74
N GLU A 405 -2.87 -7.89 -4.81
CA GLU A 405 -2.59 -9.03 -3.95
C GLU A 405 -2.29 -10.25 -4.81
N VAL A 406 -1.09 -10.79 -4.67
CA VAL A 406 -0.60 -11.90 -5.47
C VAL A 406 -0.06 -13.03 -4.60
N PRO A 407 -0.11 -14.29 -5.06
CA PRO A 407 0.58 -15.39 -4.39
C PRO A 407 2.07 -15.08 -4.22
N MET A 408 2.63 -15.47 -3.08
CA MET A 408 4.09 -15.51 -2.93
C MET A 408 4.69 -16.38 -4.04
N GLY A 409 5.77 -15.91 -4.67
CA GLY A 409 6.39 -16.59 -5.80
C GLY A 409 5.96 -16.07 -7.17
N THR A 410 4.94 -15.20 -7.27
CA THR A 410 4.68 -14.42 -8.49
C THR A 410 5.94 -13.63 -8.85
N THR A 411 6.30 -13.58 -10.12
CA THR A 411 7.53 -12.90 -10.57
C THR A 411 7.35 -11.39 -10.67
N LEU A 412 8.46 -10.65 -10.56
CA LEU A 412 8.43 -9.20 -10.80
C LEU A 412 7.94 -8.88 -12.23
N ARG A 413 8.26 -9.73 -13.20
CA ARG A 413 7.80 -9.59 -14.60
C ARG A 413 6.28 -9.64 -14.69
N GLU A 414 5.66 -10.64 -14.07
CA GLU A 414 4.21 -10.78 -14.07
C GLU A 414 3.54 -9.58 -13.39
N VAL A 415 4.08 -9.11 -12.25
CA VAL A 415 3.55 -7.93 -11.56
C VAL A 415 3.67 -6.68 -12.41
N ILE A 416 4.83 -6.40 -13.00
CA ILE A 416 5.08 -5.16 -13.73
C ILE A 416 4.37 -5.15 -15.08
N TYR A 417 4.50 -6.20 -15.86
CA TYR A 417 4.01 -6.20 -17.24
C TYR A 417 2.61 -6.76 -17.39
N GLU A 418 2.20 -7.73 -16.58
CA GLU A 418 0.89 -8.35 -16.76
C GLU A 418 -0.18 -7.65 -15.92
N ILE A 419 0.05 -7.46 -14.62
CA ILE A 419 -0.89 -6.78 -13.73
C ILE A 419 -0.78 -5.26 -13.88
N GLY A 420 0.45 -4.74 -13.81
CA GLY A 420 0.75 -3.32 -13.90
C GLY A 420 0.60 -2.72 -15.30
N GLY A 421 0.40 -3.56 -16.33
CA GLY A 421 0.18 -3.08 -17.71
C GLY A 421 1.42 -2.54 -18.41
N GLY A 422 2.62 -2.76 -17.85
CA GLY A 422 3.91 -2.29 -18.40
C GLY A 422 4.23 -0.84 -18.07
N ILE A 423 5.35 -0.37 -18.60
CA ILE A 423 5.89 0.96 -18.32
C ILE A 423 5.09 2.05 -19.03
N LYS A 424 4.80 3.11 -18.31
CA LYS A 424 3.99 4.24 -18.80
C LYS A 424 4.65 4.91 -20.01
N GLY A 425 3.83 5.19 -21.04
CA GLY A 425 4.29 5.85 -22.25
C GLY A 425 5.21 5.03 -23.14
N GLY A 426 5.24 3.69 -23.00
CA GLY A 426 6.06 2.80 -23.80
C GLY A 426 7.57 2.93 -23.56
N LYS A 427 7.99 3.57 -22.47
CA LYS A 427 9.40 3.69 -22.10
C LYS A 427 9.99 2.37 -21.63
N LYS A 428 11.32 2.34 -21.52
CA LYS A 428 12.04 1.15 -21.05
C LYS A 428 11.98 1.06 -19.52
N PHE A 429 11.79 -0.16 -19.04
CA PHE A 429 11.98 -0.49 -17.62
C PHE A 429 13.45 -0.24 -17.23
N LYS A 430 13.67 0.40 -16.11
CA LYS A 430 14.99 0.62 -15.55
C LYS A 430 15.22 -0.18 -14.28
N ALA A 431 14.32 -0.03 -13.33
CA ALA A 431 14.42 -0.69 -12.04
C ALA A 431 13.09 -0.71 -11.29
N VAL A 432 13.02 -1.53 -10.25
CA VAL A 432 11.96 -1.51 -9.24
C VAL A 432 12.56 -1.51 -7.84
N GLN A 433 12.17 -0.56 -7.01
CA GLN A 433 12.47 -0.57 -5.58
C GLN A 433 11.40 -1.39 -4.87
N THR A 434 11.79 -2.46 -4.18
CA THR A 434 10.91 -3.25 -3.31
C THR A 434 11.27 -3.01 -1.85
N GLY A 435 10.30 -3.14 -0.94
CA GLY A 435 10.51 -2.98 0.50
C GLY A 435 10.73 -1.54 0.99
N GLY A 436 10.38 -0.54 0.16
CA GLY A 436 10.50 0.87 0.53
C GLY A 436 11.93 1.28 0.89
N PRO A 437 12.12 2.14 1.92
CA PRO A 437 13.45 2.63 2.34
C PRO A 437 14.33 1.55 2.96
N SER A 438 13.77 0.40 3.29
CA SER A 438 14.52 -0.74 3.86
C SER A 438 15.01 -1.73 2.81
N GLY A 439 14.43 -1.69 1.61
CA GLY A 439 14.73 -2.62 0.53
C GLY A 439 15.82 -2.17 -0.42
N GLY A 440 15.92 -2.85 -1.55
CA GLY A 440 16.90 -2.59 -2.60
C GLY A 440 16.28 -2.39 -3.97
N CYS A 441 17.08 -1.87 -4.87
CA CYS A 441 16.72 -1.58 -6.24
C CYS A 441 17.07 -2.79 -7.13
N LEU A 442 16.06 -3.39 -7.76
CA LEU A 442 16.17 -4.55 -8.63
C LEU A 442 16.05 -4.13 -10.10
N THR A 443 16.88 -4.70 -10.96
CA THR A 443 17.01 -4.35 -12.36
C THR A 443 16.42 -5.43 -13.29
N GLU A 444 16.54 -5.25 -14.60
CA GLU A 444 16.03 -6.18 -15.62
C GLU A 444 16.46 -7.63 -15.38
N LYS A 445 17.71 -7.86 -14.93
CA LYS A 445 18.22 -9.22 -14.61
C LYS A 445 17.44 -9.95 -13.51
N HIS A 446 16.62 -9.19 -12.72
CA HIS A 446 15.84 -9.74 -11.63
C HIS A 446 14.34 -9.88 -11.95
N LEU A 447 13.90 -9.54 -13.17
CA LEU A 447 12.47 -9.57 -13.53
C LEU A 447 11.81 -10.93 -13.31
N ASP A 448 12.55 -12.01 -13.49
CA ASP A 448 12.06 -13.37 -13.29
C ASP A 448 12.29 -13.91 -11.86
N THR A 449 12.73 -13.06 -10.95
CA THR A 449 12.85 -13.41 -9.52
C THR A 449 11.46 -13.59 -8.91
N PRO A 450 11.17 -14.76 -8.30
CA PRO A 450 9.95 -14.96 -7.53
C PRO A 450 9.90 -13.99 -6.33
N ILE A 451 8.78 -13.32 -6.15
CA ILE A 451 8.60 -12.39 -5.04
C ILE A 451 8.25 -13.18 -3.77
N ASP A 452 9.24 -13.44 -2.95
CA ASP A 452 9.07 -13.98 -1.60
C ASP A 452 10.18 -13.47 -0.66
N PHE A 453 10.11 -13.82 0.62
CA PHE A 453 11.05 -13.28 1.61
C PHE A 453 12.50 -13.65 1.34
N ASP A 454 12.74 -14.89 0.96
CA ASP A 454 14.09 -15.43 0.82
C ASP A 454 14.72 -15.05 -0.53
N ASN A 455 13.96 -15.11 -1.63
CA ASN A 455 14.45 -14.75 -2.96
C ASN A 455 14.76 -13.25 -3.10
N LEU A 456 13.88 -12.38 -2.55
CA LEU A 456 14.17 -10.94 -2.55
C LEU A 456 15.40 -10.60 -1.73
N LEU A 457 15.59 -11.26 -0.59
CA LEU A 457 16.80 -11.07 0.23
C LEU A 457 18.06 -11.50 -0.53
N SER A 458 18.01 -12.65 -1.21
CA SER A 458 19.13 -13.15 -2.04
C SER A 458 19.43 -12.24 -3.24
N ALA A 459 18.42 -11.53 -3.76
CA ALA A 459 18.58 -10.55 -4.83
C ALA A 459 19.09 -9.17 -4.34
N GLY A 460 19.42 -9.02 -3.06
CA GLY A 460 19.91 -7.76 -2.48
C GLY A 460 18.82 -6.75 -2.13
N SER A 461 17.57 -7.21 -2.03
CA SER A 461 16.43 -6.39 -1.60
C SER A 461 15.71 -7.04 -0.41
N MET A 462 14.47 -6.68 -0.15
CA MET A 462 13.61 -7.33 0.83
C MET A 462 12.13 -7.11 0.51
N MET A 463 11.26 -7.90 1.15
CA MET A 463 9.81 -7.76 1.02
C MET A 463 9.30 -6.42 1.57
N GLY A 464 9.83 -6.01 2.72
CA GLY A 464 9.31 -4.86 3.44
C GLY A 464 7.82 -4.98 3.75
N SER A 465 7.15 -3.86 3.91
CA SER A 465 5.69 -3.81 4.10
C SER A 465 4.91 -4.13 2.81
N GLY A 466 5.53 -4.01 1.63
CA GLY A 466 4.93 -4.28 0.32
C GLY A 466 4.93 -3.06 -0.61
N GLY A 467 5.72 -2.03 -0.31
CA GLY A 467 5.94 -0.93 -1.26
C GLY A 467 6.70 -1.42 -2.50
N MET A 468 6.22 -1.08 -3.69
CA MET A 468 6.83 -1.41 -4.97
C MET A 468 6.80 -0.20 -5.89
N LEU A 469 7.97 0.44 -6.07
CA LEU A 469 8.11 1.64 -6.91
C LEU A 469 8.84 1.29 -8.21
N VAL A 470 8.12 1.35 -9.33
CA VAL A 470 8.66 1.07 -10.67
C VAL A 470 9.23 2.35 -11.28
N MET A 471 10.41 2.24 -11.88
CA MET A 471 11.17 3.34 -12.49
C MET A 471 11.45 3.07 -13.96
N ASP A 472 11.45 4.13 -14.77
CA ASP A 472 11.77 4.10 -16.18
C ASP A 472 13.17 4.68 -16.48
N GLU A 473 13.55 4.70 -17.75
CA GLU A 473 14.85 5.19 -18.23
C GLU A 473 15.15 6.66 -17.88
N ASP A 474 14.14 7.46 -17.55
CA ASP A 474 14.29 8.87 -17.17
C ASP A 474 14.54 9.07 -15.66
N ASP A 475 14.56 8.02 -14.86
CA ASP A 475 14.84 8.14 -13.43
C ASP A 475 16.34 8.11 -13.14
N CYS A 476 16.83 9.04 -12.32
CA CYS A 476 18.21 9.09 -11.87
C CYS A 476 18.38 8.23 -10.61
N MET A 477 19.18 7.18 -10.68
CA MET A 477 19.32 6.23 -9.58
C MET A 477 20.06 6.83 -8.38
N VAL A 478 20.97 7.78 -8.59
CA VAL A 478 21.62 8.55 -7.51
C VAL A 478 20.60 9.41 -6.75
N SER A 479 19.65 10.03 -7.49
CA SER A 479 18.56 10.82 -6.89
C SER A 479 17.57 9.95 -6.14
N VAL A 480 17.28 8.75 -6.63
CA VAL A 480 16.42 7.76 -5.96
C VAL A 480 17.05 7.30 -4.64
N ALA A 481 18.34 6.94 -4.65
CA ALA A 481 19.05 6.58 -3.43
C ALA A 481 19.04 7.73 -2.40
N ARG A 482 19.27 8.96 -2.86
CA ARG A 482 19.22 10.15 -2.03
C ARG A 482 17.83 10.35 -1.39
N PHE A 483 16.75 10.18 -2.15
CA PHE A 483 15.39 10.32 -1.65
C PHE A 483 15.08 9.34 -0.50
N TYR A 484 15.40 8.05 -0.66
CA TYR A 484 15.16 7.06 0.40
C TYR A 484 16.04 7.28 1.63
N LEU A 485 17.28 7.70 1.43
CA LEU A 485 18.18 7.97 2.55
C LEU A 485 17.78 9.25 3.31
N ASP A 486 17.33 10.29 2.62
CA ASP A 486 16.81 11.53 3.20
C ASP A 486 15.63 11.23 4.13
N PHE A 487 14.64 10.47 3.62
CA PHE A 487 13.54 9.95 4.42
C PHE A 487 14.03 9.20 5.67
N THR A 488 15.00 8.32 5.53
CA THR A 488 15.51 7.54 6.67
C THR A 488 16.25 8.41 7.69
N VAL A 489 16.94 9.47 7.25
CA VAL A 489 17.58 10.45 8.14
C VAL A 489 16.54 11.20 8.96
N GLU A 490 15.44 11.62 8.34
CA GLU A 490 14.34 12.31 9.02
C GLU A 490 13.62 11.41 10.02
N GLU A 491 13.44 10.13 9.69
CA GLU A 491 12.71 9.14 10.50
C GLU A 491 13.58 8.44 11.56
N SER A 492 14.88 8.74 11.63
CA SER A 492 15.77 8.15 12.62
C SER A 492 15.41 8.61 14.04
N CYS A 493 15.26 7.66 14.98
CA CYS A 493 15.05 8.00 16.40
C CYS A 493 16.26 8.71 17.05
N GLY A 494 17.44 8.68 16.39
CA GLY A 494 18.66 9.32 16.88
C GLY A 494 19.39 8.60 18.01
N LYS A 495 18.97 7.39 18.42
CA LYS A 495 19.55 6.67 19.56
C LYS A 495 20.98 6.20 19.31
N CYS A 496 21.22 5.45 18.23
CA CYS A 496 22.53 4.88 17.95
C CYS A 496 23.34 5.72 16.95
N THR A 497 24.65 5.83 17.20
CA THR A 497 25.58 6.65 16.39
C THR A 497 25.63 6.22 14.92
N PRO A 498 25.69 4.91 14.57
CA PRO A 498 25.73 4.50 13.17
C PRO A 498 24.55 5.03 12.34
N CYS A 499 23.34 4.94 12.86
CA CYS A 499 22.15 5.48 12.19
C CYS A 499 22.13 7.01 12.22
N ARG A 500 22.21 7.63 13.42
CA ARG A 500 22.09 9.09 13.59
C ARG A 500 23.13 9.89 12.80
N ILE A 501 24.41 9.50 12.88
CA ILE A 501 25.51 10.23 12.25
C ILE A 501 25.85 9.62 10.89
N GLY A 502 25.91 8.29 10.79
CA GLY A 502 26.32 7.62 9.57
C GLY A 502 25.38 7.90 8.40
N ASN A 503 24.05 7.76 8.58
CA ASN A 503 23.08 8.07 7.51
C ASN A 503 23.17 9.54 7.08
N LYS A 504 23.36 10.46 8.01
CA LYS A 504 23.55 11.88 7.68
C LYS A 504 24.81 12.11 6.83
N ARG A 505 25.90 11.42 7.13
CA ARG A 505 27.14 11.49 6.33
C ARG A 505 26.96 10.87 4.94
N LEU A 506 26.25 9.74 4.83
CA LEU A 506 25.90 9.17 3.52
C LEU A 506 25.04 10.15 2.69
N LEU A 507 24.06 10.81 3.32
CA LEU A 507 23.21 11.79 2.64
C LEU A 507 24.01 13.02 2.17
N GLU A 508 24.95 13.50 2.97
CA GLU A 508 25.86 14.59 2.59
C GLU A 508 26.71 14.21 1.36
N LEU A 509 27.18 12.96 1.28
CA LEU A 509 27.92 12.47 0.11
C LEU A 509 27.01 12.42 -1.14
N LEU A 510 25.79 11.90 -1.03
CA LEU A 510 24.84 11.88 -2.14
C LEU A 510 24.45 13.29 -2.61
N ASN A 511 24.25 14.22 -1.68
CA ASN A 511 24.03 15.64 -2.01
C ASN A 511 25.24 16.21 -2.76
N LYS A 512 26.44 15.98 -2.28
CA LYS A 512 27.70 16.40 -2.93
C LYS A 512 27.80 15.85 -4.35
N ILE A 513 27.43 14.58 -4.57
CA ILE A 513 27.45 13.94 -5.90
C ILE A 513 26.40 14.55 -6.82
N THR A 514 25.15 14.70 -6.39
CA THR A 514 24.06 15.29 -7.18
C THR A 514 24.23 16.79 -7.44
N GLU A 515 25.06 17.47 -6.64
CA GLU A 515 25.49 18.86 -6.84
C GLU A 515 26.68 19.02 -7.80
N GLY A 516 27.26 17.91 -8.29
CA GLY A 516 28.42 17.94 -9.19
C GLY A 516 29.77 18.14 -8.49
N LYS A 517 29.80 18.12 -7.15
CA LYS A 517 30.99 18.28 -6.32
C LYS A 517 31.62 16.95 -5.89
N GLY A 518 30.94 15.83 -6.22
CA GLY A 518 31.40 14.48 -5.87
C GLY A 518 32.70 14.08 -6.56
N THR A 519 33.42 13.15 -5.95
CA THR A 519 34.66 12.54 -6.45
C THR A 519 34.55 11.02 -6.41
N GLU A 520 35.42 10.31 -7.13
CA GLU A 520 35.45 8.83 -7.11
C GLU A 520 35.66 8.28 -5.69
N LYS A 521 36.51 8.94 -4.89
CA LYS A 521 36.72 8.58 -3.48
C LYS A 521 35.43 8.66 -2.63
N ASP A 522 34.50 9.53 -2.99
CA ASP A 522 33.21 9.61 -2.30
C ASP A 522 32.37 8.35 -2.54
N LEU A 523 32.51 7.66 -3.69
CA LEU A 523 31.82 6.39 -3.99
C LEU A 523 32.36 5.25 -3.11
N ASP A 524 33.70 5.17 -2.94
CA ASP A 524 34.30 4.20 -2.03
C ASP A 524 33.85 4.42 -0.59
N THR A 525 33.73 5.70 -0.20
CA THR A 525 33.24 6.08 1.13
C THR A 525 31.77 5.71 1.30
N LEU A 526 30.91 5.90 0.28
CA LEU A 526 29.50 5.47 0.30
C LEU A 526 29.39 3.96 0.55
N ALA A 527 30.15 3.14 -0.19
CA ALA A 527 30.15 1.70 -0.05
C ALA A 527 30.59 1.25 1.36
N THR A 528 31.75 1.77 1.81
CA THR A 528 32.34 1.38 3.10
C THR A 528 31.47 1.83 4.28
N LEU A 529 31.06 3.09 4.30
CA LEU A 529 30.23 3.63 5.37
C LEU A 529 28.84 3.00 5.40
N GLY A 530 28.25 2.73 4.23
CA GLY A 530 26.98 2.02 4.12
C GLY A 530 27.06 0.64 4.76
N GLN A 531 28.10 -0.12 4.49
CA GLN A 531 28.32 -1.44 5.09
C GLN A 531 28.50 -1.35 6.62
N VAL A 532 29.30 -0.39 7.10
CA VAL A 532 29.49 -0.18 8.55
C VAL A 532 28.17 0.13 9.26
N ILE A 533 27.32 0.99 8.68
CA ILE A 533 26.01 1.30 9.27
C ILE A 533 25.14 0.05 9.31
N LYS A 534 25.09 -0.72 8.24
CA LYS A 534 24.34 -1.97 8.14
C LYS A 534 24.71 -2.96 9.23
N ASP A 535 26.01 -3.12 9.50
CA ASP A 535 26.55 -4.11 10.44
C ASP A 535 26.47 -3.67 11.91
N THR A 536 26.39 -2.36 12.18
CA THR A 536 26.55 -1.82 13.55
C THR A 536 25.34 -1.07 14.09
N ALA A 537 24.32 -0.79 13.27
CA ALA A 537 23.11 -0.12 13.73
C ALA A 537 22.28 -1.02 14.67
N LEU A 538 21.60 -0.39 15.65
CA LEU A 538 20.89 -1.09 16.73
C LEU A 538 19.64 -1.85 16.26
N CYS A 539 18.88 -1.31 15.32
CA CYS A 539 17.59 -1.83 14.89
C CYS A 539 17.49 -1.94 13.37
N GLY A 540 16.43 -2.62 12.89
CA GLY A 540 16.18 -2.84 11.47
C GLY A 540 16.17 -1.57 10.63
N LEU A 541 15.64 -0.44 11.13
CA LEU A 541 15.65 0.82 10.39
C LEU A 541 17.10 1.24 10.04
N GLY A 542 18.00 1.28 11.02
CA GLY A 542 19.40 1.65 10.76
C GLY A 542 20.15 0.59 9.96
N GLN A 543 19.92 -0.69 10.21
CA GLN A 543 20.56 -1.80 9.50
C GLN A 543 20.18 -1.87 8.02
N THR A 544 18.98 -1.42 7.66
CA THR A 544 18.48 -1.47 6.28
C THR A 544 18.58 -0.13 5.55
N SER A 545 18.74 0.98 6.26
CA SER A 545 18.81 2.32 5.65
C SER A 545 19.84 2.49 4.52
N PRO A 546 21.00 1.81 4.52
CA PRO A 546 21.95 1.92 3.42
C PRO A 546 21.59 1.07 2.19
N ASN A 547 20.60 0.14 2.29
CA ASN A 547 20.29 -0.79 1.20
C ASN A 547 19.97 -0.09 -0.14
N PRO A 548 19.12 0.97 -0.19
CA PRO A 548 18.89 1.69 -1.44
C PRO A 548 20.15 2.29 -2.03
N VAL A 549 21.06 2.80 -1.20
CA VAL A 549 22.35 3.37 -1.63
C VAL A 549 23.25 2.29 -2.18
N LEU A 550 23.46 1.21 -1.43
CA LEU A 550 24.34 0.11 -1.82
C LEU A 550 23.85 -0.61 -3.08
N SER A 551 22.55 -0.91 -3.17
CA SER A 551 21.97 -1.59 -4.32
C SER A 551 21.98 -0.73 -5.59
N THR A 552 21.77 0.58 -5.49
CA THR A 552 21.89 1.48 -6.65
C THR A 552 23.33 1.70 -7.04
N LEU A 553 24.26 1.80 -6.09
CA LEU A 553 25.70 1.91 -6.37
C LEU A 553 26.22 0.66 -7.09
N ASP A 554 25.79 -0.53 -6.66
CA ASP A 554 26.18 -1.80 -7.29
C ASP A 554 25.59 -1.97 -8.70
N ASN A 555 24.29 -1.71 -8.87
CA ASN A 555 23.61 -1.97 -10.14
C ASN A 555 23.74 -0.84 -11.18
N PHE A 556 24.10 0.39 -10.77
CA PHE A 556 24.16 1.59 -11.62
C PHE A 556 25.44 2.39 -11.38
N TYR A 557 26.55 1.72 -11.15
CA TYR A 557 27.85 2.34 -10.88
C TYR A 557 28.26 3.33 -11.98
N ASP A 558 27.92 3.04 -13.23
CA ASP A 558 28.15 3.93 -14.37
C ASP A 558 27.44 5.27 -14.23
N GLU A 559 26.20 5.31 -13.74
CA GLU A 559 25.50 6.58 -13.47
C GLU A 559 26.19 7.39 -12.35
N TYR A 560 26.68 6.73 -11.31
CA TYR A 560 27.45 7.40 -10.26
C TYR A 560 28.75 7.96 -10.83
N MET A 561 29.45 7.22 -11.68
CA MET A 561 30.67 7.69 -12.36
C MET A 561 30.41 8.89 -13.27
N GLU A 562 29.29 8.93 -14.02
CA GLU A 562 28.90 10.12 -14.78
C GLU A 562 28.71 11.34 -13.90
N HIS A 563 28.09 11.18 -12.74
CA HIS A 563 27.88 12.29 -11.80
C HIS A 563 29.20 12.81 -11.21
N VAL A 564 30.15 11.93 -10.87
CA VAL A 564 31.39 12.32 -10.21
C VAL A 564 32.52 12.67 -11.16
N ARG A 565 32.64 12.01 -12.32
CA ARG A 565 33.69 12.22 -13.30
C ARG A 565 33.28 13.19 -14.41
N ASP A 566 32.17 12.87 -15.07
CA ASP A 566 31.72 13.62 -16.26
C ASP A 566 30.86 14.84 -15.91
N LYS A 567 30.45 14.95 -14.65
CA LYS A 567 29.61 16.05 -14.12
C LYS A 567 28.29 16.21 -14.89
N THR A 568 27.72 15.08 -15.31
CA THR A 568 26.47 15.01 -16.07
C THR A 568 25.45 14.08 -15.39
N CYS A 569 24.20 14.27 -15.71
CA CYS A 569 23.11 13.38 -15.29
C CYS A 569 22.31 12.99 -16.53
N ARG A 570 22.45 11.73 -17.01
CA ARG A 570 21.76 11.24 -18.22
C ARG A 570 20.22 11.37 -18.14
N SER A 571 19.68 11.24 -16.94
CA SER A 571 18.25 11.39 -16.67
C SER A 571 17.80 12.85 -16.49
N LYS A 572 18.70 13.81 -16.52
CA LYS A 572 18.46 15.26 -16.40
C LYS A 572 17.67 15.69 -15.14
N GLN A 573 17.69 14.87 -14.08
CA GLN A 573 16.99 15.17 -12.83
C GLN A 573 17.85 16.00 -11.85
N CYS A 574 19.17 15.83 -11.89
CA CYS A 574 20.09 16.55 -11.01
C CYS A 574 20.36 17.97 -11.53
N LYS A 575 19.56 18.95 -11.07
CA LYS A 575 19.60 20.34 -11.56
C LYS A 575 20.98 20.95 -11.63
N SER A 576 21.84 20.67 -10.65
CA SER A 576 23.21 21.20 -10.60
C SER A 576 24.13 20.65 -11.70
N LEU A 577 23.77 19.54 -12.31
CA LEU A 577 24.51 18.90 -13.40
C LEU A 577 23.97 19.24 -14.79
N LEU A 578 22.85 19.98 -14.88
CA LEU A 578 22.30 20.38 -16.15
C LEU A 578 23.14 21.46 -16.82
N THR A 579 23.33 21.33 -18.11
CA THR A 579 23.92 22.37 -18.95
C THR A 579 22.89 22.90 -19.94
N TYR A 580 22.65 24.20 -19.88
CA TYR A 580 21.73 24.87 -20.79
C TYR A 580 22.52 25.49 -21.94
N THR A 581 22.13 25.16 -23.17
CA THR A 581 22.74 25.72 -24.38
C THR A 581 21.66 26.28 -25.30
N ILE A 582 22.04 27.17 -26.21
CA ILE A 582 21.13 27.74 -27.22
C ILE A 582 21.53 27.20 -28.59
N SER A 583 20.62 26.48 -29.27
CA SER A 583 20.84 26.06 -30.66
C SER A 583 20.89 27.30 -31.58
N PRO A 584 22.01 27.54 -32.27
CA PRO A 584 22.10 28.66 -33.18
C PRO A 584 21.11 28.59 -34.36
N GLU A 585 20.77 27.37 -34.78
CA GLU A 585 19.87 27.08 -35.89
C GLU A 585 18.40 27.42 -35.55
N ARG A 586 18.00 27.21 -34.29
CA ARG A 586 16.63 27.46 -33.83
C ARG A 586 16.45 28.84 -33.22
N CYS A 587 17.54 29.53 -32.88
CA CYS A 587 17.50 30.82 -32.20
C CYS A 587 17.36 31.96 -33.19
N ILE A 588 16.22 32.63 -33.20
CA ILE A 588 15.97 33.83 -34.06
C ILE A 588 16.45 35.15 -33.44
N GLY A 589 17.05 35.12 -32.25
CA GLY A 589 17.54 36.32 -31.57
C GLY A 589 16.44 37.27 -31.07
N CYS A 590 15.31 36.74 -30.59
CA CYS A 590 14.19 37.54 -30.06
C CYS A 590 14.46 38.22 -28.71
N HIS A 591 15.59 37.94 -28.07
CA HIS A 591 16.07 38.52 -26.81
C HIS A 591 15.22 38.19 -25.56
N LEU A 592 14.17 37.40 -25.69
CA LEU A 592 13.22 37.16 -24.61
C LEU A 592 13.88 36.35 -23.45
N CYS A 593 14.72 35.37 -23.78
CA CYS A 593 15.43 34.56 -22.79
C CYS A 593 16.47 35.40 -21.99
N ALA A 594 17.18 36.30 -22.65
CA ALA A 594 18.14 37.19 -22.00
C ALA A 594 17.45 38.20 -21.07
N LYS A 595 16.36 38.81 -21.51
CA LYS A 595 15.58 39.77 -20.71
C LYS A 595 14.99 39.13 -19.43
N ASN A 596 14.70 37.83 -19.44
CA ASN A 596 14.11 37.13 -18.32
C ASN A 596 15.13 36.27 -17.53
N CYS A 597 16.42 36.40 -17.82
CA CYS A 597 17.44 35.65 -17.08
C CYS A 597 17.76 36.32 -15.74
N PRO A 598 17.44 35.71 -14.58
CA PRO A 598 17.66 36.33 -13.27
C PRO A 598 19.14 36.45 -12.90
N ALA A 599 20.03 35.74 -13.61
CA ALA A 599 21.47 35.74 -13.39
C ALA A 599 22.27 36.43 -14.49
N ASP A 600 21.61 37.13 -15.41
CA ASP A 600 22.23 37.77 -16.58
C ASP A 600 23.24 36.88 -17.33
N ALA A 601 22.95 35.56 -17.34
CA ALA A 601 23.82 34.55 -17.93
C ALA A 601 23.67 34.43 -19.45
N ILE A 602 22.75 35.20 -20.11
CA ILE A 602 22.46 35.07 -21.54
C ILE A 602 22.80 36.36 -22.24
N SER A 603 23.68 36.29 -23.24
CA SER A 603 24.10 37.43 -24.07
C SER A 603 23.83 37.15 -25.54
N GLY A 604 23.67 38.21 -26.31
CA GLY A 604 23.46 38.17 -27.77
C GLY A 604 22.80 39.45 -28.30
N LEU A 605 22.94 39.67 -29.57
CA LEU A 605 22.30 40.79 -30.26
C LEU A 605 20.92 40.41 -30.78
N VAL A 606 20.01 41.38 -30.82
CA VAL A 606 18.68 41.16 -31.43
C VAL A 606 18.83 40.68 -32.87
N ARG A 607 18.04 39.70 -33.28
CA ARG A 607 18.09 38.98 -34.57
C ARG A 607 19.36 38.15 -34.83
N LYS A 608 20.18 37.91 -33.78
CA LYS A 608 21.29 36.96 -33.84
C LYS A 608 21.16 35.91 -32.77
N PRO A 609 21.67 34.69 -32.96
CA PRO A 609 21.65 33.65 -31.92
C PRO A 609 22.30 34.18 -30.63
N HIS A 610 21.65 33.82 -29.50
CA HIS A 610 22.16 34.15 -28.17
C HIS A 610 23.01 32.99 -27.64
N VAL A 611 23.80 33.27 -26.60
CA VAL A 611 24.68 32.29 -25.93
C VAL A 611 24.43 32.36 -24.43
N ILE A 612 24.47 31.22 -23.77
CA ILE A 612 24.41 31.11 -22.32
C ILE A 612 25.84 30.93 -21.79
N ALA A 613 26.23 31.77 -20.82
CA ALA A 613 27.48 31.65 -20.09
C ALA A 613 27.30 30.60 -18.97
N PRO A 614 27.96 29.41 -19.04
CA PRO A 614 27.71 28.32 -18.09
C PRO A 614 28.09 28.69 -16.65
N ASP A 615 29.13 29.48 -16.46
CA ASP A 615 29.66 29.96 -15.19
C ASP A 615 28.70 30.92 -14.44
N LYS A 616 27.86 31.67 -15.19
CA LYS A 616 26.83 32.54 -14.62
C LYS A 616 25.46 31.89 -14.49
N CYS A 617 25.25 30.78 -15.19
CA CYS A 617 23.95 30.14 -15.26
C CYS A 617 23.58 29.44 -13.94
N ILE A 618 22.53 29.90 -13.26
CA ILE A 618 21.99 29.27 -12.03
C ILE A 618 21.05 28.09 -12.32
N LYS A 619 20.94 27.67 -13.57
CA LYS A 619 20.20 26.48 -14.01
C LYS A 619 18.69 26.48 -13.64
N CYS A 620 18.08 27.65 -13.58
CA CYS A 620 16.67 27.82 -13.15
C CYS A 620 15.63 27.43 -14.20
N GLY A 621 16.01 27.17 -15.46
CA GLY A 621 15.10 26.79 -16.55
C GLY A 621 14.21 27.91 -17.13
N MET A 622 14.27 29.12 -16.61
CA MET A 622 13.42 30.24 -17.04
C MET A 622 13.55 30.53 -18.55
N CYS A 623 14.75 30.47 -19.08
CA CYS A 623 15.01 30.67 -20.51
C CYS A 623 14.28 29.64 -21.39
N MET A 624 14.24 28.37 -20.96
CA MET A 624 13.55 27.31 -21.66
C MET A 624 12.03 27.52 -21.64
N ALA A 625 11.45 27.85 -20.49
CA ALA A 625 10.02 28.11 -20.32
C ALA A 625 9.54 29.32 -21.16
N ARG A 626 10.43 30.29 -21.46
CA ARG A 626 10.12 31.47 -22.21
C ARG A 626 10.44 31.40 -23.71
N CYS A 627 11.16 30.35 -24.16
CA CYS A 627 11.56 30.20 -25.55
C CYS A 627 10.44 29.59 -26.40
N LYS A 628 9.76 30.41 -27.21
CA LYS A 628 8.71 29.98 -28.15
C LYS A 628 9.24 29.16 -29.35
N PHE A 629 10.56 29.16 -29.56
CA PHE A 629 11.23 28.53 -30.72
C PHE A 629 11.91 27.23 -30.36
N ASN A 630 11.74 26.73 -29.13
CA ASN A 630 12.41 25.53 -28.62
C ASN A 630 13.92 25.52 -28.90
N ALA A 631 14.56 26.69 -28.83
CA ALA A 631 15.98 26.87 -29.12
C ALA A 631 16.88 26.55 -27.90
N ILE A 632 16.31 26.44 -26.69
CA ILE A 632 17.07 26.07 -25.48
C ILE A 632 17.16 24.56 -25.38
N LEU A 633 18.37 24.05 -25.39
CA LEU A 633 18.69 22.64 -25.20
C LEU A 633 19.20 22.42 -23.78
N VAL A 634 18.88 21.27 -23.22
CA VAL A 634 19.32 20.84 -21.88
C VAL A 634 20.05 19.53 -22.04
N CYS A 635 21.30 19.50 -21.60
CA CYS A 635 22.17 18.34 -21.57
C CYS A 635 22.52 17.98 -20.14
#